data_a7ca1268a3bfa9eb230d46068eed05bf
#
_entry.id   a7ca1268a3bfa9eb230d46068eed05bf
#
_cell.length_a   1.000
_cell.length_b   1.000
_cell.length_c   1.000
_cell.angle_alpha   90.00
_cell.angle_beta   90.00
_cell.angle_gamma   90.00
#
_symmetry.space_group_name_H-M   'P 1'
#
loop_
_entity.id
_entity.type
_entity.pdbx_description
1 polymer ?
#
loop_
_entity_poly.entity_id
_entity_poly.type
_entity_poly.pdbx_seq_one_letter_code
_entity_poly.pdbx_strand_id
1 'polypeptide(L)'
;MEKLFLLDAYALIYRAYYAFIKNPRINSKGFNTSAILGFVNTLEEVLRKENPTHIGIAFDPSGPTFRHEAYEAYKAQREETPEAIQQSVPVIKDIIRAYHIPILEIAGYEADDVIGTLATEAGKRGINTYMMTPDKDYGQLVGEHVFMYRPKYGDKDFEVMGVEEVKAKFDIQSPLQVIDMLGLMGDTADNIPGCPGVGEKTAQKLIAQFGSIENLLAHTDELKGAIKKKVEENKEQITFSKFLATIKTDVPIALDMEALKREEPDEEELRRLFEMLEFRSLIDRVIKTEKKAPSSPAAQPDLFGFFAEEDTADAKNSILTRLEDLSYDYQLVDNKEKMTILAEKLLAQKFFSLDTETTGIDPITAELVGMSFSFAENQAFYVPVPANREEALTIVNIFKPAFENPDSLKIGQNIKYDLIMLANYGVSLKGKMFDTMIAHYVLQPELRHGMDYLAEIYLKYETIKIEELIGAKGKKQGNMRDLAPEAVYKYACEDADVTLKLKQVLENELEKNGVKKLFEEIEMPLVPVLAYMERNGVRIDTDALKETSRHFTARMNQIEEEVHQLAGMEFNIASPKQVGEVLFDRLKIVEKAKKTKTGQYVTSEEVLESLRGKHEIVGKILEHRGLKKLLGTYIDALPQLINPATGRIHTSFNQTVTATGRLSSSNPNLQNIPIRNEDGKEIRKAFIPDEGCEFFSADYSQIELRIMAHLSNDPHMIEAFQKDQDIHAATAAKIYKVKLEEVTREQRSKAKTANFGIIYGISVFGLAERLNVDRKEAKALIDGYFENYPNVKAYMDQSIQEAREKGYIETIFKRKRYLPDINSKNAVVRGYAERNAINAPIQGSAADIIKVAMIRIYQRFQEEGIHSKMILQVHDELNFSVLPEEKEKVQQIVISEMEAAYKMKAPLRADHGWGHNWLEAH
;
A
#
# COMPACT_ATOMS: atom_id res chain seq x y z
N MET A 1 -27.34 -35.94 6.42
CA MET A 1 -27.34 -35.46 7.83
C MET A 1 -27.50 -33.94 7.76
N GLU A 2 -28.35 -33.43 8.61
CA GLU A 2 -28.53 -31.96 8.72
C GLU A 2 -27.25 -31.32 9.26
N LYS A 3 -26.83 -30.24 8.66
CA LYS A 3 -25.62 -29.52 8.96
C LYS A 3 -25.95 -28.02 9.05
N LEU A 4 -25.97 -27.48 10.27
CA LEU A 4 -26.30 -26.09 10.55
C LEU A 4 -25.03 -25.28 10.74
N PHE A 5 -24.91 -24.14 10.01
CA PHE A 5 -23.88 -23.11 10.21
C PHE A 5 -24.50 -21.84 10.79
N LEU A 6 -23.94 -21.36 11.90
CA LEU A 6 -24.29 -20.09 12.52
C LEU A 6 -23.06 -19.17 12.51
N LEU A 7 -23.13 -18.06 11.79
CA LEU A 7 -22.02 -17.15 11.56
C LEU A 7 -22.16 -15.90 12.44
N ASP A 8 -21.07 -15.51 13.07
CA ASP A 8 -20.94 -14.24 13.78
C ASP A 8 -20.52 -13.15 12.78
N ALA A 9 -21.46 -12.27 12.42
CA ALA A 9 -21.26 -11.28 11.37
C ALA A 9 -20.15 -10.30 11.69
N TYR A 10 -20.19 -9.65 12.87
CA TYR A 10 -19.21 -8.63 13.20
C TYR A 10 -17.80 -9.18 13.35
N ALA A 11 -17.64 -10.36 13.93
CA ALA A 11 -16.34 -11.03 14.03
C ALA A 11 -15.71 -11.27 12.63
N LEU A 12 -16.51 -11.66 11.64
CA LEU A 12 -16.07 -11.86 10.26
C LEU A 12 -15.83 -10.52 9.51
N ILE A 13 -16.69 -9.53 9.71
CA ILE A 13 -16.59 -8.19 9.09
C ILE A 13 -15.32 -7.47 9.57
N TYR A 14 -15.06 -7.46 10.86
CA TYR A 14 -13.85 -6.86 11.43
C TYR A 14 -12.59 -7.57 10.94
N ARG A 15 -12.61 -8.90 10.93
CA ARG A 15 -11.50 -9.68 10.38
C ARG A 15 -11.20 -9.30 8.92
N ALA A 16 -12.24 -9.22 8.09
CA ALA A 16 -12.13 -8.82 6.69
C ALA A 16 -11.56 -7.41 6.55
N TYR A 17 -12.08 -6.45 7.31
CA TYR A 17 -11.60 -5.07 7.29
C TYR A 17 -10.12 -4.95 7.65
N TYR A 18 -9.69 -5.58 8.75
CA TYR A 18 -8.29 -5.51 9.18
C TYR A 18 -7.32 -6.28 8.26
N ALA A 19 -7.80 -7.28 7.53
CA ALA A 19 -6.99 -7.96 6.52
C ALA A 19 -6.57 -7.02 5.38
N PHE A 20 -7.45 -6.07 5.02
CA PHE A 20 -7.19 -5.08 3.96
C PHE A 20 -6.69 -3.72 4.46
N ILE A 21 -6.45 -3.53 5.75
CA ILE A 21 -6.15 -2.20 6.33
C ILE A 21 -4.92 -1.52 5.71
N LYS A 22 -3.94 -2.29 5.23
CA LYS A 22 -2.73 -1.78 4.58
C LYS A 22 -2.91 -1.50 3.08
N ASN A 23 -3.90 -2.13 2.46
CA ASN A 23 -4.21 -1.97 1.04
C ASN A 23 -5.73 -2.07 0.84
N PRO A 24 -6.48 -1.02 1.23
CA PRO A 24 -7.94 -1.04 1.19
C PRO A 24 -8.45 -1.14 -0.25
N ARG A 25 -9.52 -1.91 -0.44
CA ARG A 25 -10.24 -2.02 -1.70
C ARG A 25 -11.26 -0.90 -1.78
N ILE A 26 -11.02 0.03 -2.68
CA ILE A 26 -11.88 1.20 -2.88
C ILE A 26 -12.41 1.12 -4.31
N ASN A 27 -13.74 1.22 -4.48
CA ASN A 27 -14.34 1.23 -5.80
C ASN A 27 -14.20 2.62 -6.48
N SER A 28 -14.59 2.73 -7.75
CA SER A 28 -14.47 3.97 -8.54
C SER A 28 -15.24 5.17 -7.96
N LYS A 29 -16.19 4.92 -7.04
CA LYS A 29 -16.98 5.94 -6.34
C LYS A 29 -16.36 6.35 -5.00
N GLY A 30 -15.16 5.86 -4.66
CA GLY A 30 -14.49 6.15 -3.40
C GLY A 30 -15.02 5.36 -2.18
N PHE A 31 -15.90 4.38 -2.39
CA PHE A 31 -16.45 3.56 -1.32
C PHE A 31 -15.48 2.42 -0.96
N ASN A 32 -15.16 2.27 0.34
CA ASN A 32 -14.30 1.20 0.82
C ASN A 32 -15.07 -0.13 0.89
N THR A 33 -14.78 -1.01 -0.04
CA THR A 33 -15.45 -2.31 -0.19
C THR A 33 -14.73 -3.46 0.52
N SER A 34 -13.62 -3.19 1.22
CA SER A 34 -12.73 -4.22 1.81
C SER A 34 -13.46 -5.19 2.73
N ALA A 35 -14.25 -4.66 3.66
CA ALA A 35 -15.00 -5.48 4.64
C ALA A 35 -16.05 -6.34 3.95
N ILE A 36 -16.73 -5.80 2.94
CA ILE A 36 -17.77 -6.51 2.17
C ILE A 36 -17.12 -7.64 1.37
N LEU A 37 -16.06 -7.35 0.63
CA LEU A 37 -15.37 -8.34 -0.20
C LEU A 37 -14.87 -9.53 0.63
N GLY A 38 -14.20 -9.25 1.75
CA GLY A 38 -13.69 -10.31 2.61
C GLY A 38 -14.79 -11.13 3.30
N PHE A 39 -15.90 -10.47 3.70
CA PHE A 39 -17.06 -11.15 4.27
C PHE A 39 -17.71 -12.08 3.23
N VAL A 40 -18.00 -11.58 2.03
CA VAL A 40 -18.63 -12.37 0.96
C VAL A 40 -17.75 -13.54 0.54
N ASN A 41 -16.44 -13.34 0.38
CA ASN A 41 -15.51 -14.43 0.09
C ASN A 41 -15.55 -15.53 1.16
N THR A 42 -15.62 -15.15 2.43
CA THR A 42 -15.71 -16.10 3.54
C THR A 42 -17.03 -16.86 3.52
N LEU A 43 -18.16 -16.15 3.26
CA LEU A 43 -19.48 -16.76 3.12
C LEU A 43 -19.51 -17.78 1.97
N GLU A 44 -19.02 -17.37 0.79
CA GLU A 44 -18.95 -18.24 -0.38
C GLU A 44 -18.10 -19.50 -0.15
N GLU A 45 -16.98 -19.33 0.56
CA GLU A 45 -16.14 -20.47 0.93
C GLU A 45 -16.87 -21.50 1.78
N VAL A 46 -17.62 -21.04 2.79
CA VAL A 46 -18.47 -21.91 3.62
C VAL A 46 -19.54 -22.59 2.77
N LEU A 47 -20.25 -21.82 1.96
CA LEU A 47 -21.32 -22.37 1.11
C LEU A 47 -20.82 -23.44 0.16
N ARG A 48 -19.60 -23.25 -0.39
CA ARG A 48 -19.00 -24.16 -1.37
C ARG A 48 -18.31 -25.37 -0.74
N LYS A 49 -17.44 -25.15 0.28
CA LYS A 49 -16.62 -26.23 0.86
C LYS A 49 -17.43 -27.08 1.85
N GLU A 50 -18.20 -26.44 2.69
CA GLU A 50 -18.92 -27.09 3.78
C GLU A 50 -20.31 -27.56 3.36
N ASN A 51 -20.86 -26.93 2.34
CA ASN A 51 -22.18 -27.24 1.78
C ASN A 51 -23.26 -27.44 2.88
N PRO A 52 -23.51 -26.40 3.74
CA PRO A 52 -24.45 -26.50 4.81
C PRO A 52 -25.88 -26.73 4.29
N THR A 53 -26.66 -27.52 5.02
CA THR A 53 -28.10 -27.68 4.74
C THR A 53 -28.94 -26.54 5.33
N HIS A 54 -28.43 -25.93 6.41
CA HIS A 54 -29.06 -24.83 7.12
C HIS A 54 -27.99 -23.81 7.49
N ILE A 55 -28.35 -22.52 7.43
CA ILE A 55 -27.41 -21.42 7.70
C ILE A 55 -28.15 -20.20 8.26
N GLY A 56 -27.55 -19.52 9.22
CA GLY A 56 -28.02 -18.25 9.76
C GLY A 56 -26.85 -17.34 10.12
N ILE A 57 -27.04 -16.02 10.02
CA ILE A 57 -26.00 -15.03 10.33
C ILE A 57 -26.49 -14.10 11.43
N ALA A 58 -25.79 -14.07 12.56
CA ALA A 58 -26.14 -13.27 13.72
C ALA A 58 -25.41 -11.94 13.72
N PHE A 59 -26.13 -10.87 14.06
CA PHE A 59 -25.65 -9.51 14.25
C PHE A 59 -25.90 -9.04 15.67
N ASP A 60 -24.96 -8.26 16.21
CA ASP A 60 -25.23 -7.50 17.44
C ASP A 60 -26.25 -6.40 17.15
N PRO A 61 -27.19 -6.13 18.07
CA PRO A 61 -28.17 -5.07 17.92
C PRO A 61 -27.53 -3.68 18.04
N SER A 62 -28.19 -2.67 17.53
CA SER A 62 -27.74 -1.28 17.58
C SER A 62 -27.86 -0.60 18.95
N GLY A 63 -28.40 -1.29 19.96
CA GLY A 63 -28.66 -0.77 21.30
C GLY A 63 -27.86 -1.47 22.40
N PRO A 64 -27.98 -1.00 23.66
CA PRO A 64 -27.35 -1.65 24.79
C PRO A 64 -27.91 -3.06 24.99
N THR A 65 -27.05 -3.95 25.48
CA THR A 65 -27.42 -5.33 25.84
C THR A 65 -27.56 -5.47 27.36
N PHE A 66 -28.10 -6.58 27.84
CA PHE A 66 -28.23 -6.82 29.28
C PHE A 66 -26.89 -6.72 30.03
N ARG A 67 -25.75 -6.99 29.37
CA ARG A 67 -24.43 -6.84 29.97
C ARG A 67 -24.06 -5.36 30.16
N HIS A 68 -24.43 -4.48 29.20
CA HIS A 68 -24.26 -3.03 29.34
C HIS A 68 -25.13 -2.45 30.45
N GLU A 69 -26.37 -2.99 30.63
CA GLU A 69 -27.27 -2.59 31.71
C GLU A 69 -26.71 -3.01 33.09
N ALA A 70 -26.09 -4.21 33.16
CA ALA A 70 -25.49 -4.73 34.37
C ALA A 70 -24.14 -4.09 34.72
N TYR A 71 -23.37 -3.63 33.70
CA TYR A 71 -22.02 -3.09 33.84
C TYR A 71 -21.75 -1.99 32.81
N GLU A 72 -21.88 -0.73 33.20
CA GLU A 72 -21.69 0.43 32.31
C GLU A 72 -20.31 0.47 31.64
N ALA A 73 -19.30 -0.09 32.33
CA ALA A 73 -17.95 -0.16 31.78
C ALA A 73 -17.71 -1.36 30.82
N TYR A 74 -18.73 -2.21 30.60
CA TYR A 74 -18.61 -3.33 29.66
C TYR A 74 -18.31 -2.82 28.24
N LYS A 75 -17.26 -3.35 27.61
CA LYS A 75 -16.78 -2.94 26.28
C LYS A 75 -16.46 -1.43 26.13
N ALA A 76 -16.44 -0.65 27.22
CA ALA A 76 -16.21 0.81 27.16
C ALA A 76 -14.82 1.20 26.61
N GLN A 77 -13.88 0.26 26.58
CA GLN A 77 -12.54 0.47 26.01
C GLN A 77 -12.45 0.17 24.50
N ARG A 78 -13.53 -0.38 23.91
CA ARG A 78 -13.56 -0.61 22.46
C ARG A 78 -13.60 0.72 21.73
N GLU A 79 -12.73 0.87 20.72
CA GLU A 79 -12.79 2.00 19.81
C GLU A 79 -14.12 2.02 19.06
N GLU A 80 -14.57 3.22 18.68
CA GLU A 80 -15.76 3.33 17.82
C GLU A 80 -15.57 2.49 16.55
N THR A 81 -16.64 1.85 16.12
CA THR A 81 -16.63 1.05 14.89
C THR A 81 -16.15 1.90 13.72
N PRO A 82 -15.10 1.48 12.98
CA PRO A 82 -14.61 2.20 11.82
C PRO A 82 -15.74 2.56 10.84
N GLU A 83 -15.72 3.78 10.33
CA GLU A 83 -16.77 4.29 9.43
C GLU A 83 -16.97 3.39 8.20
N ALA A 84 -15.88 2.86 7.64
CA ALA A 84 -15.95 1.92 6.53
C ALA A 84 -16.73 0.65 6.89
N ILE A 85 -16.65 0.17 8.14
CA ILE A 85 -17.47 -0.95 8.63
C ILE A 85 -18.92 -0.50 8.78
N GLN A 86 -19.18 0.67 9.39
CA GLN A 86 -20.54 1.19 9.56
C GLN A 86 -21.26 1.33 8.21
N GLN A 87 -20.57 1.83 7.20
CA GLN A 87 -21.08 1.94 5.84
C GLN A 87 -21.25 0.59 5.13
N SER A 88 -20.42 -0.40 5.46
CA SER A 88 -20.46 -1.74 4.87
C SER A 88 -21.60 -2.61 5.41
N VAL A 89 -21.97 -2.45 6.68
CA VAL A 89 -22.99 -3.32 7.34
C VAL A 89 -24.33 -3.34 6.63
N PRO A 90 -24.94 -2.20 6.22
CA PRO A 90 -26.18 -2.21 5.47
C PRO A 90 -26.09 -3.01 4.16
N VAL A 91 -25.00 -2.81 3.41
CA VAL A 91 -24.76 -3.48 2.14
C VAL A 91 -24.53 -4.99 2.33
N ILE A 92 -23.82 -5.37 3.39
CA ILE A 92 -23.63 -6.79 3.77
C ILE A 92 -24.98 -7.42 4.11
N LYS A 93 -25.85 -6.73 4.85
CA LYS A 93 -27.20 -7.21 5.15
C LYS A 93 -28.06 -7.39 3.89
N ASP A 94 -27.94 -6.50 2.90
CA ASP A 94 -28.62 -6.64 1.62
C ASP A 94 -28.09 -7.84 0.81
N ILE A 95 -26.79 -8.07 0.80
CA ILE A 95 -26.19 -9.25 0.18
C ILE A 95 -26.68 -10.54 0.89
N ILE A 96 -26.71 -10.58 2.22
CA ILE A 96 -27.20 -11.73 2.98
C ILE A 96 -28.67 -12.04 2.63
N ARG A 97 -29.51 -10.99 2.49
CA ARG A 97 -30.91 -11.15 2.06
C ARG A 97 -31.01 -11.72 0.64
N ALA A 98 -30.14 -11.26 -0.27
CA ALA A 98 -30.08 -11.79 -1.62
C ALA A 98 -29.62 -13.27 -1.69
N TYR A 99 -28.86 -13.74 -0.68
CA TYR A 99 -28.58 -15.17 -0.49
C TYR A 99 -29.74 -15.94 0.17
N HIS A 100 -30.86 -15.32 0.48
CA HIS A 100 -31.98 -15.87 1.25
C HIS A 100 -31.55 -16.44 2.61
N ILE A 101 -30.47 -15.85 3.22
CA ILE A 101 -29.98 -16.30 4.53
C ILE A 101 -30.63 -15.44 5.63
N PRO A 102 -31.23 -16.04 6.67
CA PRO A 102 -31.80 -15.31 7.77
C PRO A 102 -30.78 -14.48 8.55
N ILE A 103 -31.12 -13.22 8.79
CA ILE A 103 -30.38 -12.33 9.68
C ILE A 103 -30.99 -12.48 11.09
N LEU A 104 -30.14 -12.89 12.03
CA LEU A 104 -30.51 -13.16 13.40
C LEU A 104 -30.07 -12.00 14.30
N GLU A 105 -31.00 -11.14 14.70
CA GLU A 105 -30.70 -9.94 15.51
C GLU A 105 -31.82 -9.73 16.53
N ILE A 106 -31.49 -9.82 17.82
CA ILE A 106 -32.45 -9.72 18.92
C ILE A 106 -32.04 -8.55 19.84
N ALA A 107 -32.94 -7.59 20.01
CA ALA A 107 -32.69 -6.44 20.88
C ALA A 107 -32.37 -6.88 22.32
N GLY A 108 -31.31 -6.29 22.89
CA GLY A 108 -30.88 -6.57 24.26
C GLY A 108 -29.94 -7.76 24.43
N TYR A 109 -29.66 -8.54 23.37
CA TYR A 109 -28.75 -9.70 23.37
C TYR A 109 -27.68 -9.56 22.29
N GLU A 110 -26.48 -10.05 22.58
CA GLU A 110 -25.38 -10.06 21.63
C GLU A 110 -25.50 -11.23 20.62
N ALA A 111 -24.79 -11.17 19.51
CA ALA A 111 -24.77 -12.23 18.49
C ALA A 111 -24.34 -13.57 19.08
N ASP A 112 -23.42 -13.58 20.05
CA ASP A 112 -22.96 -14.77 20.75
C ASP A 112 -24.06 -15.44 21.57
N ASP A 113 -24.95 -14.67 22.22
CA ASP A 113 -26.09 -15.18 22.97
C ASP A 113 -27.13 -15.82 22.03
N VAL A 114 -27.39 -15.17 20.89
CA VAL A 114 -28.31 -15.69 19.88
C VAL A 114 -27.79 -17.00 19.29
N ILE A 115 -26.51 -17.02 18.88
CA ILE A 115 -25.85 -18.23 18.35
C ILE A 115 -25.79 -19.31 19.41
N GLY A 116 -25.46 -18.97 20.68
CA GLY A 116 -25.38 -19.90 21.80
C GLY A 116 -26.71 -20.59 22.08
N THR A 117 -27.81 -19.83 22.04
CA THR A 117 -29.17 -20.36 22.23
C THR A 117 -29.52 -21.33 21.10
N LEU A 118 -29.39 -20.94 19.86
CA LEU A 118 -29.75 -21.77 18.71
C LEU A 118 -28.85 -23.01 18.58
N ALA A 119 -27.54 -22.88 18.81
CA ALA A 119 -26.60 -23.98 18.75
C ALA A 119 -26.85 -25.02 19.85
N THR A 120 -27.16 -24.55 21.07
CA THR A 120 -27.52 -25.43 22.19
C THR A 120 -28.81 -26.20 21.91
N GLU A 121 -29.81 -25.51 21.35
CA GLU A 121 -31.09 -26.16 21.02
C GLU A 121 -30.95 -27.16 19.88
N ALA A 122 -30.17 -26.79 18.81
CA ALA A 122 -29.87 -27.68 17.69
C ALA A 122 -29.07 -28.92 18.15
N GLY A 123 -28.08 -28.73 19.03
CA GLY A 123 -27.31 -29.84 19.62
C GLY A 123 -28.18 -30.82 20.43
N LYS A 124 -29.15 -30.33 21.20
CA LYS A 124 -30.13 -31.19 21.92
C LYS A 124 -31.01 -32.01 20.97
N ARG A 125 -31.25 -31.49 19.75
CA ARG A 125 -31.97 -32.23 18.68
C ARG A 125 -31.07 -33.17 17.89
N GLY A 126 -29.76 -33.27 18.19
CA GLY A 126 -28.80 -34.12 17.48
C GLY A 126 -28.35 -33.55 16.13
N ILE A 127 -28.51 -32.23 15.90
CA ILE A 127 -28.13 -31.57 14.68
C ILE A 127 -26.68 -31.09 14.80
N ASN A 128 -25.80 -31.49 13.85
CA ASN A 128 -24.44 -31.02 13.84
C ASN A 128 -24.39 -29.54 13.51
N THR A 129 -24.01 -28.72 14.48
CA THR A 129 -24.01 -27.25 14.41
C THR A 129 -22.61 -26.72 14.51
N TYR A 130 -22.23 -25.84 13.54
CA TYR A 130 -20.95 -25.22 13.44
C TYR A 130 -21.06 -23.71 13.67
N MET A 131 -20.47 -23.23 14.76
CA MET A 131 -20.42 -21.81 15.12
C MET A 131 -19.19 -21.20 14.47
N MET A 132 -19.39 -20.36 13.46
CA MET A 132 -18.30 -19.73 12.70
C MET A 132 -17.91 -18.39 13.32
N THR A 133 -16.88 -18.42 14.12
CA THR A 133 -16.32 -17.25 14.81
C THR A 133 -14.86 -17.48 15.18
N PRO A 134 -14.00 -16.44 15.15
CA PRO A 134 -12.65 -16.50 15.72
C PRO A 134 -12.65 -16.38 17.26
N ASP A 135 -13.78 -16.02 17.88
CA ASP A 135 -13.86 -15.75 19.30
C ASP A 135 -13.70 -17.02 20.14
N LYS A 136 -12.78 -16.97 21.09
CA LYS A 136 -12.44 -18.08 22.00
C LYS A 136 -13.58 -18.41 22.99
N ASP A 137 -14.45 -17.44 23.26
CA ASP A 137 -15.47 -17.55 24.32
C ASP A 137 -16.57 -18.55 23.95
N TYR A 138 -16.77 -18.75 22.62
CA TYR A 138 -17.65 -19.80 22.11
C TYR A 138 -17.20 -21.22 22.47
N GLY A 139 -15.99 -21.42 22.97
CA GLY A 139 -15.50 -22.69 23.46
C GLY A 139 -16.39 -23.27 24.58
N GLN A 140 -17.08 -22.41 25.36
CA GLN A 140 -18.01 -22.81 26.41
C GLN A 140 -19.27 -23.57 25.90
N LEU A 141 -19.63 -23.39 24.64
CA LEU A 141 -20.81 -23.95 23.99
C LEU A 141 -20.55 -25.28 23.30
N VAL A 142 -19.29 -25.68 23.16
CA VAL A 142 -18.89 -26.88 22.41
C VAL A 142 -19.37 -28.15 23.13
N GLY A 143 -20.00 -29.05 22.37
CA GLY A 143 -20.57 -30.29 22.82
C GLY A 143 -20.54 -31.41 21.79
N GLU A 144 -21.27 -32.48 21.99
CA GLU A 144 -21.27 -33.66 21.10
C GLU A 144 -21.68 -33.32 19.66
N HIS A 145 -22.64 -32.38 19.50
CA HIS A 145 -23.16 -31.95 18.19
C HIS A 145 -22.91 -30.45 17.90
N VAL A 146 -22.16 -29.77 18.77
CA VAL A 146 -21.86 -28.32 18.62
C VAL A 146 -20.37 -28.11 18.54
N PHE A 147 -19.92 -27.50 17.46
CA PHE A 147 -18.52 -27.32 17.13
C PHE A 147 -18.20 -25.84 16.84
N MET A 148 -16.99 -25.40 17.19
CA MET A 148 -16.45 -24.15 16.65
C MET A 148 -15.83 -24.39 15.28
N TYR A 149 -16.15 -23.50 14.33
CA TYR A 149 -15.54 -23.45 13.01
C TYR A 149 -14.78 -22.13 12.89
N ARG A 150 -13.46 -22.18 12.92
CA ARG A 150 -12.67 -20.97 13.01
C ARG A 150 -11.45 -20.99 12.08
N PRO A 151 -10.95 -19.79 11.68
CA PRO A 151 -9.72 -19.68 10.91
C PRO A 151 -8.53 -20.25 11.68
N LYS A 152 -7.74 -21.10 11.06
CA LYS A 152 -6.49 -21.62 11.60
C LYS A 152 -5.41 -20.54 11.57
N TYR A 153 -4.71 -20.37 12.70
CA TYR A 153 -3.72 -19.31 12.81
C TYR A 153 -2.46 -19.61 12.00
N GLY A 154 -2.11 -18.73 11.03
CA GLY A 154 -0.91 -18.89 10.18
C GLY A 154 -1.06 -19.87 9.01
N ASP A 155 -2.24 -20.45 8.86
CA ASP A 155 -2.62 -21.34 7.76
C ASP A 155 -3.84 -20.76 7.03
N LYS A 156 -4.11 -21.26 5.85
CA LYS A 156 -5.15 -20.74 4.95
C LYS A 156 -6.49 -21.45 5.11
N ASP A 157 -6.54 -22.48 5.93
CA ASP A 157 -7.72 -23.31 6.16
C ASP A 157 -8.44 -22.99 7.49
N PHE A 158 -9.67 -23.46 7.58
CA PHE A 158 -10.44 -23.45 8.82
C PHE A 158 -10.18 -24.73 9.61
N GLU A 159 -10.28 -24.63 10.92
CA GLU A 159 -10.23 -25.78 11.82
C GLU A 159 -11.59 -25.96 12.51
N VAL A 160 -12.00 -27.21 12.66
CA VAL A 160 -13.15 -27.61 13.47
C VAL A 160 -12.64 -27.95 14.86
N MET A 161 -13.19 -27.30 15.89
CA MET A 161 -12.85 -27.58 17.28
C MET A 161 -14.04 -28.22 17.95
N GLY A 162 -13.91 -29.47 18.32
CA GLY A 162 -14.83 -30.23 19.20
C GLY A 162 -14.36 -30.20 20.67
N VAL A 163 -14.96 -31.08 21.45
CA VAL A 163 -14.74 -31.16 22.91
C VAL A 163 -13.24 -31.36 23.25
N GLU A 164 -12.59 -32.27 22.57
CA GLU A 164 -11.17 -32.60 22.87
C GLU A 164 -10.22 -31.46 22.48
N GLU A 165 -10.47 -30.81 21.38
CA GLU A 165 -9.65 -29.67 20.92
C GLU A 165 -9.81 -28.45 21.88
N VAL A 166 -11.03 -28.20 22.37
CA VAL A 166 -11.26 -27.12 23.35
C VAL A 166 -10.59 -27.48 24.70
N LYS A 167 -10.71 -28.71 25.16
CA LYS A 167 -10.05 -29.18 26.40
C LYS A 167 -8.54 -29.03 26.30
N ALA A 168 -7.95 -29.46 25.19
CA ALA A 168 -6.50 -29.37 24.96
C ALA A 168 -6.01 -27.91 24.88
N LYS A 169 -6.80 -27.05 24.24
CA LYS A 169 -6.44 -25.64 24.05
C LYS A 169 -6.40 -24.85 25.36
N PHE A 170 -7.40 -25.05 26.22
CA PHE A 170 -7.53 -24.31 27.47
C PHE A 170 -6.92 -25.05 28.68
N ASP A 171 -6.42 -26.26 28.49
CA ASP A 171 -5.93 -27.16 29.57
C ASP A 171 -7.00 -27.37 30.67
N ILE A 172 -8.21 -27.77 30.24
CA ILE A 172 -9.39 -27.94 31.05
C ILE A 172 -10.00 -29.34 30.85
N GLN A 173 -10.91 -29.75 31.73
CA GLN A 173 -11.52 -31.08 31.69
C GLN A 173 -12.89 -31.08 30.98
N SER A 174 -13.54 -29.93 30.90
CA SER A 174 -14.84 -29.76 30.26
C SER A 174 -14.93 -28.40 29.56
N PRO A 175 -15.55 -28.29 28.36
CA PRO A 175 -15.79 -27.03 27.69
C PRO A 175 -16.44 -25.95 28.52
N LEU A 176 -17.36 -26.29 29.41
CA LEU A 176 -18.03 -25.36 30.32
C LEU A 176 -17.05 -24.63 31.26
N GLN A 177 -15.89 -25.20 31.54
CA GLN A 177 -14.86 -24.55 32.36
C GLN A 177 -14.21 -23.36 31.67
N VAL A 178 -14.46 -23.12 30.39
CA VAL A 178 -14.07 -21.87 29.70
C VAL A 178 -14.69 -20.65 30.41
N ILE A 179 -15.94 -20.78 30.88
CA ILE A 179 -16.62 -19.72 31.65
C ILE A 179 -15.86 -19.39 32.94
N ASP A 180 -15.43 -20.44 33.65
CA ASP A 180 -14.70 -20.30 34.92
C ASP A 180 -13.31 -19.71 34.70
N MET A 181 -12.66 -20.12 33.62
CA MET A 181 -11.38 -19.53 33.19
C MET A 181 -11.50 -18.02 32.93
N LEU A 182 -12.50 -17.61 32.15
CA LEU A 182 -12.75 -16.20 31.81
C LEU A 182 -13.19 -15.40 33.05
N GLY A 183 -14.02 -15.97 33.90
CA GLY A 183 -14.44 -15.36 35.17
C GLY A 183 -13.28 -15.08 36.13
N LEU A 184 -12.25 -15.94 36.15
CA LEU A 184 -11.05 -15.77 36.96
C LEU A 184 -10.05 -14.83 36.37
N MET A 185 -9.70 -15.01 35.08
CA MET A 185 -8.64 -14.20 34.43
C MET A 185 -9.13 -12.86 33.90
N GLY A 186 -10.44 -12.70 33.75
CA GLY A 186 -11.06 -11.56 33.09
C GLY A 186 -10.83 -11.57 31.56
N ASP A 187 -11.41 -10.58 30.89
CA ASP A 187 -11.13 -10.31 29.48
C ASP A 187 -10.93 -8.80 29.25
N THR A 188 -9.73 -8.44 28.82
CA THR A 188 -9.40 -7.02 28.57
C THR A 188 -10.08 -6.47 27.32
N ALA A 189 -10.45 -7.32 26.34
CA ALA A 189 -11.15 -6.89 25.13
C ALA A 189 -12.58 -6.44 25.43
N ASP A 190 -13.25 -7.10 26.39
CA ASP A 190 -14.61 -6.83 26.82
C ASP A 190 -14.69 -6.09 28.16
N ASN A 191 -13.54 -5.71 28.67
CA ASN A 191 -13.40 -5.04 29.96
C ASN A 191 -14.01 -5.83 31.13
N ILE A 192 -13.89 -7.16 31.07
CA ILE A 192 -14.30 -8.04 32.16
C ILE A 192 -13.17 -8.08 33.21
N PRO A 193 -13.44 -7.69 34.49
CA PRO A 193 -12.38 -7.42 35.44
C PRO A 193 -11.61 -8.65 35.91
N GLY A 194 -12.23 -9.80 36.03
CA GLY A 194 -11.62 -11.01 36.58
C GLY A 194 -11.16 -10.86 38.04
N CYS A 195 -10.27 -11.76 38.49
CA CYS A 195 -9.59 -11.65 39.79
C CYS A 195 -8.26 -10.91 39.62
N PRO A 196 -8.01 -9.78 40.29
CA PRO A 196 -6.79 -9.00 40.13
C PRO A 196 -5.51 -9.81 40.32
N GLY A 197 -4.67 -9.85 39.24
CA GLY A 197 -3.38 -10.57 39.24
C GLY A 197 -3.52 -12.09 39.13
N VAL A 198 -4.66 -12.60 38.68
CA VAL A 198 -4.85 -13.96 38.21
C VAL A 198 -4.84 -13.94 36.68
N GLY A 199 -3.81 -14.50 36.08
CA GLY A 199 -3.72 -14.70 34.63
C GLY A 199 -4.03 -16.14 34.26
N GLU A 200 -3.99 -16.42 32.96
CA GLU A 200 -4.39 -17.70 32.34
C GLU A 200 -3.81 -18.92 33.06
N LYS A 201 -2.48 -19.00 33.27
CA LYS A 201 -1.82 -20.13 33.94
C LYS A 201 -2.25 -20.35 35.40
N THR A 202 -2.62 -19.25 36.09
CA THR A 202 -3.09 -19.34 37.45
C THR A 202 -4.56 -19.81 37.50
N ALA A 203 -5.37 -19.28 36.59
CA ALA A 203 -6.75 -19.72 36.41
C ALA A 203 -6.82 -21.21 36.04
N GLN A 204 -5.98 -21.69 35.09
CA GLN A 204 -5.88 -23.12 34.74
C GLN A 204 -5.62 -23.99 35.96
N LYS A 205 -4.65 -23.63 36.81
CA LYS A 205 -4.31 -24.38 38.02
C LYS A 205 -5.46 -24.41 39.03
N LEU A 206 -6.13 -23.27 39.19
CA LEU A 206 -7.25 -23.19 40.12
C LEU A 206 -8.45 -24.03 39.61
N ILE A 207 -8.77 -23.96 38.32
CA ILE A 207 -9.85 -24.73 37.73
C ILE A 207 -9.50 -26.24 37.70
N ALA A 208 -8.26 -26.61 37.45
CA ALA A 208 -7.80 -27.99 37.50
C ALA A 208 -7.96 -28.59 38.94
N GLN A 209 -7.72 -27.76 39.98
CA GLN A 209 -7.81 -28.19 41.37
C GLN A 209 -9.27 -28.20 41.88
N PHE A 210 -10.06 -27.18 41.60
CA PHE A 210 -11.38 -26.98 42.18
C PHE A 210 -12.55 -27.30 41.24
N GLY A 211 -12.31 -27.42 39.94
CA GLY A 211 -13.30 -27.73 38.92
C GLY A 211 -14.21 -26.58 38.50
N SER A 212 -14.59 -25.68 39.41
CA SER A 212 -15.39 -24.48 39.11
C SER A 212 -15.11 -23.33 40.07
N ILE A 213 -15.52 -22.12 39.69
CA ILE A 213 -15.44 -20.91 40.55
C ILE A 213 -16.25 -21.11 41.83
N GLU A 214 -17.45 -21.70 41.78
CA GLU A 214 -18.29 -21.96 42.95
C GLU A 214 -17.59 -22.82 43.96
N ASN A 215 -16.97 -23.90 43.49
CA ASN A 215 -16.23 -24.81 44.39
C ASN A 215 -14.93 -24.15 44.92
N LEU A 216 -14.25 -23.37 44.10
CA LEU A 216 -13.09 -22.56 44.52
C LEU A 216 -13.48 -21.60 45.67
N LEU A 217 -14.59 -20.85 45.49
CA LEU A 217 -15.07 -19.87 46.46
C LEU A 217 -15.59 -20.49 47.76
N ALA A 218 -16.06 -21.74 47.69
CA ALA A 218 -16.48 -22.52 48.86
C ALA A 218 -15.29 -23.11 49.68
N HIS A 219 -14.13 -23.32 49.04
CA HIS A 219 -12.97 -23.96 49.62
C HIS A 219 -11.73 -23.06 49.60
N THR A 220 -11.88 -21.75 49.81
CA THR A 220 -10.75 -20.80 49.86
C THR A 220 -9.76 -21.09 50.99
N ASP A 221 -10.13 -21.86 51.99
CA ASP A 221 -9.24 -22.32 53.07
C ASP A 221 -8.14 -23.26 52.60
N GLU A 222 -8.33 -23.96 51.50
CA GLU A 222 -7.30 -24.79 50.85
C GLU A 222 -6.24 -23.98 50.09
N LEU A 223 -6.53 -22.72 49.81
CA LEU A 223 -5.60 -21.81 49.14
C LEU A 223 -4.51 -21.28 50.10
N LYS A 224 -3.31 -21.01 49.59
CA LYS A 224 -2.17 -20.54 50.40
C LYS A 224 -1.64 -19.22 49.86
N GLY A 225 -1.04 -18.43 50.74
CA GLY A 225 -0.29 -17.22 50.39
C GLY A 225 -1.11 -16.11 49.73
N ALA A 226 -0.54 -15.39 48.78
CA ALA A 226 -1.13 -14.21 48.14
C ALA A 226 -2.39 -14.54 47.35
N ILE A 227 -2.51 -15.75 46.78
CA ILE A 227 -3.67 -16.13 45.98
C ILE A 227 -4.92 -16.30 46.81
N LYS A 228 -4.79 -16.84 48.02
CA LYS A 228 -5.90 -16.95 48.99
C LYS A 228 -6.52 -15.58 49.25
N LYS A 229 -5.69 -14.62 49.64
CA LYS A 229 -6.11 -13.26 49.94
C LYS A 229 -6.81 -12.61 48.74
N LYS A 230 -6.26 -12.75 47.54
CA LYS A 230 -6.84 -12.19 46.32
C LYS A 230 -8.21 -12.74 45.99
N VAL A 231 -8.37 -14.07 46.09
CA VAL A 231 -9.65 -14.73 45.83
C VAL A 231 -10.69 -14.36 46.87
N GLU A 232 -10.32 -14.33 48.16
CA GLU A 232 -11.21 -13.98 49.27
C GLU A 232 -11.67 -12.52 49.22
N GLU A 233 -10.78 -11.59 48.87
CA GLU A 233 -11.08 -10.16 48.77
C GLU A 233 -11.91 -9.80 47.51
N ASN A 234 -11.93 -10.64 46.47
CA ASN A 234 -12.57 -10.36 45.20
C ASN A 234 -13.71 -11.36 44.83
N LYS A 235 -14.31 -12.04 45.79
CA LYS A 235 -15.36 -13.07 45.55
C LYS A 235 -16.52 -12.55 44.69
N GLU A 236 -17.05 -11.36 45.02
CA GLU A 236 -18.15 -10.74 44.28
C GLU A 236 -17.74 -10.39 42.85
N GLN A 237 -16.54 -9.83 42.69
CA GLN A 237 -16.01 -9.46 41.38
C GLN A 237 -15.78 -10.70 40.49
N ILE A 238 -15.27 -11.79 41.04
CA ILE A 238 -15.07 -13.06 40.32
C ILE A 238 -16.43 -13.62 39.85
N THR A 239 -17.42 -13.64 40.74
CA THR A 239 -18.77 -14.11 40.41
C THR A 239 -19.41 -13.21 39.33
N PHE A 240 -19.25 -11.91 39.47
CA PHE A 240 -19.74 -10.95 38.46
C PHE A 240 -19.03 -11.09 37.12
N SER A 241 -17.72 -11.32 37.15
CA SER A 241 -16.94 -11.56 35.91
C SER A 241 -17.39 -12.87 35.23
N LYS A 242 -17.69 -13.92 35.98
CA LYS A 242 -18.29 -15.15 35.46
C LYS A 242 -19.63 -14.88 34.78
N PHE A 243 -20.50 -14.06 35.41
CA PHE A 243 -21.78 -13.65 34.82
C PHE A 243 -21.57 -12.92 33.46
N LEU A 244 -20.65 -11.98 33.38
CA LEU A 244 -20.35 -11.22 32.15
C LEU A 244 -19.78 -12.11 31.02
N ALA A 245 -18.95 -13.10 31.39
CA ALA A 245 -18.31 -14.02 30.44
C ALA A 245 -19.24 -15.16 29.98
N THR A 246 -20.38 -15.34 30.64
CA THR A 246 -21.30 -16.42 30.29
C THR A 246 -22.18 -16.04 29.11
N ILE A 247 -22.09 -16.82 28.03
CA ILE A 247 -22.98 -16.71 26.88
C ILE A 247 -24.36 -17.26 27.26
N LYS A 248 -25.40 -16.45 27.06
CA LYS A 248 -26.77 -16.88 27.32
C LYS A 248 -27.25 -17.89 26.29
N THR A 249 -27.97 -18.92 26.77
CA THR A 249 -28.53 -19.97 25.93
C THR A 249 -30.07 -20.08 26.08
N ASP A 250 -30.68 -18.98 26.58
CA ASP A 250 -32.11 -18.84 26.86
C ASP A 250 -32.68 -17.52 26.25
N VAL A 251 -32.07 -17.00 25.17
CA VAL A 251 -32.58 -15.85 24.44
C VAL A 251 -33.98 -16.16 23.88
N PRO A 252 -34.91 -15.19 23.85
CA PRO A 252 -36.28 -15.43 23.36
C PRO A 252 -36.32 -15.53 21.81
N ILE A 253 -35.62 -16.53 21.29
CA ILE A 253 -35.59 -16.92 19.88
C ILE A 253 -35.83 -18.43 19.77
N ALA A 254 -36.69 -18.83 18.84
CA ALA A 254 -36.96 -20.25 18.56
C ALA A 254 -36.06 -20.75 17.44
N LEU A 255 -35.55 -21.99 17.55
CA LEU A 255 -34.86 -22.67 16.47
C LEU A 255 -35.87 -23.11 15.40
N ASP A 256 -35.99 -22.33 14.35
CA ASP A 256 -36.82 -22.61 13.16
C ASP A 256 -35.94 -23.17 12.05
N MET A 257 -35.91 -24.48 11.88
CA MET A 257 -35.09 -25.14 10.86
C MET A 257 -35.60 -24.90 9.44
N GLU A 258 -36.90 -24.65 9.23
CA GLU A 258 -37.42 -24.31 7.91
C GLU A 258 -36.96 -22.92 7.49
N ALA A 259 -36.96 -21.95 8.39
CA ALA A 259 -36.49 -20.60 8.15
C ALA A 259 -34.97 -20.55 7.92
N LEU A 260 -34.18 -21.45 8.54
CA LEU A 260 -32.72 -21.55 8.41
C LEU A 260 -32.30 -22.41 7.22
N LYS A 261 -33.22 -23.07 6.53
CA LYS A 261 -32.91 -23.91 5.39
C LYS A 261 -32.23 -23.11 4.29
N ARG A 262 -31.12 -23.64 3.78
CA ARG A 262 -30.43 -23.01 2.67
C ARG A 262 -31.28 -23.03 1.40
N GLU A 263 -31.50 -21.88 0.83
CA GLU A 263 -32.19 -21.67 -0.44
C GLU A 263 -31.19 -21.24 -1.55
N GLU A 264 -31.63 -21.33 -2.81
CA GLU A 264 -30.85 -20.76 -3.94
C GLU A 264 -30.90 -19.23 -3.83
N PRO A 265 -29.78 -18.55 -4.11
CA PRO A 265 -29.70 -17.10 -4.01
C PRO A 265 -30.51 -16.39 -5.11
N ASP A 266 -30.92 -15.17 -4.85
CA ASP A 266 -31.41 -14.23 -5.86
C ASP A 266 -30.24 -13.72 -6.70
N GLU A 267 -30.00 -14.42 -7.83
CA GLU A 267 -28.87 -14.12 -8.72
C GLU A 267 -28.96 -12.71 -9.34
N GLU A 268 -30.17 -12.20 -9.60
CA GLU A 268 -30.37 -10.87 -10.20
C GLU A 268 -30.01 -9.77 -9.20
N GLU A 269 -30.47 -9.89 -7.95
CA GLU A 269 -30.13 -8.93 -6.91
C GLU A 269 -28.65 -9.01 -6.48
N LEU A 270 -28.07 -10.21 -6.40
CA LEU A 270 -26.63 -10.37 -6.15
C LEU A 270 -25.80 -9.71 -7.26
N ARG A 271 -26.18 -9.91 -8.52
CA ARG A 271 -25.54 -9.27 -9.66
C ARG A 271 -25.56 -7.75 -9.52
N ARG A 272 -26.72 -7.17 -9.26
CA ARG A 272 -26.90 -5.73 -9.07
C ARG A 272 -26.01 -5.18 -7.94
N LEU A 273 -25.95 -5.88 -6.80
CA LEU A 273 -25.14 -5.49 -5.64
C LEU A 273 -23.63 -5.61 -5.94
N PHE A 274 -23.20 -6.71 -6.56
CA PHE A 274 -21.78 -6.91 -6.90
C PHE A 274 -21.30 -5.94 -7.99
N GLU A 275 -22.16 -5.58 -8.96
CA GLU A 275 -21.86 -4.53 -9.95
C GLU A 275 -21.69 -3.16 -9.30
N MET A 276 -22.59 -2.80 -8.38
CA MET A 276 -22.51 -1.56 -7.62
C MET A 276 -21.19 -1.47 -6.81
N LEU A 277 -20.70 -2.62 -6.33
CA LEU A 277 -19.47 -2.76 -5.55
C LEU A 277 -18.22 -3.00 -6.42
N GLU A 278 -18.39 -3.26 -7.72
CA GLU A 278 -17.31 -3.62 -8.68
C GLU A 278 -16.65 -4.97 -8.34
N PHE A 279 -17.42 -5.93 -7.80
CA PHE A 279 -16.98 -7.27 -7.42
C PHE A 279 -17.13 -8.30 -8.55
N ARG A 280 -16.40 -8.12 -9.64
CA ARG A 280 -16.55 -8.94 -10.86
C ARG A 280 -16.23 -10.41 -10.68
N SER A 281 -15.10 -10.70 -10.02
CA SER A 281 -14.72 -12.09 -9.73
C SER A 281 -15.77 -12.83 -8.87
N LEU A 282 -16.58 -12.09 -8.09
CA LEU A 282 -17.71 -12.67 -7.35
C LEU A 282 -18.91 -12.92 -8.26
N ILE A 283 -19.22 -12.01 -9.20
CA ILE A 283 -20.29 -12.22 -10.21
C ILE A 283 -20.01 -13.51 -10.97
N ASP A 284 -18.81 -13.67 -11.51
CA ASP A 284 -18.43 -14.83 -12.32
C ASP A 284 -18.43 -16.15 -11.53
N ARG A 285 -18.10 -16.09 -10.24
CA ARG A 285 -17.99 -17.28 -9.38
C ARG A 285 -19.31 -17.70 -8.77
N VAL A 286 -20.19 -16.76 -8.44
CA VAL A 286 -21.42 -16.98 -7.66
C VAL A 286 -22.65 -17.13 -8.56
N ILE A 287 -22.70 -16.32 -9.63
CA ILE A 287 -23.88 -16.26 -10.51
C ILE A 287 -23.70 -17.21 -11.69
N LYS A 288 -24.28 -18.40 -11.62
CA LYS A 288 -24.19 -19.42 -12.65
C LYS A 288 -24.87 -18.97 -13.94
N THR A 289 -24.11 -18.88 -15.01
CA THR A 289 -24.66 -18.87 -16.38
C THR A 289 -24.63 -20.28 -16.95
N GLU A 290 -25.66 -20.63 -17.74
CA GLU A 290 -25.91 -21.97 -18.22
C GLU A 290 -24.72 -22.74 -18.83
N LYS A 291 -24.48 -23.87 -18.26
CA LYS A 291 -23.76 -25.11 -18.70
C LYS A 291 -22.75 -25.05 -19.86
N LYS A 292 -21.46 -25.28 -19.53
CA LYS A 292 -20.64 -26.29 -20.25
C LYS A 292 -19.81 -27.08 -19.22
N ALA A 293 -19.67 -28.40 -19.49
CA ALA A 293 -19.12 -29.39 -18.59
C ALA A 293 -17.64 -29.20 -18.24
N PRO A 294 -17.17 -29.64 -17.04
CA PRO A 294 -15.82 -29.37 -16.54
C PRO A 294 -14.78 -30.27 -17.20
N SER A 295 -13.67 -29.67 -17.63
CA SER A 295 -12.45 -30.40 -17.95
C SER A 295 -11.33 -29.92 -17.06
N SER A 296 -10.90 -30.81 -16.17
CA SER A 296 -9.70 -30.78 -15.30
C SER A 296 -9.78 -30.05 -13.93
N PRO A 297 -9.16 -30.61 -12.89
CA PRO A 297 -9.28 -30.10 -11.53
C PRO A 297 -8.48 -28.81 -11.36
N ALA A 298 -9.21 -27.73 -11.11
CA ALA A 298 -8.66 -26.44 -10.81
C ALA A 298 -7.90 -26.48 -9.46
N ALA A 299 -6.74 -25.85 -9.42
CA ALA A 299 -6.03 -25.55 -8.21
C ALA A 299 -6.91 -24.73 -7.26
N GLN A 300 -6.92 -25.12 -5.99
CA GLN A 300 -7.76 -24.48 -4.97
C GLN A 300 -7.41 -23.00 -4.80
N PRO A 301 -8.39 -22.09 -4.87
CA PRO A 301 -8.14 -20.67 -4.56
C PRO A 301 -7.87 -20.52 -3.07
N ASP A 302 -6.82 -19.82 -2.78
CA ASP A 302 -6.26 -19.58 -1.49
C ASP A 302 -6.89 -18.37 -0.81
N LEU A 303 -7.47 -18.49 0.38
CA LEU A 303 -8.12 -17.40 1.11
C LEU A 303 -7.19 -16.21 1.38
N PHE A 304 -5.87 -16.42 1.44
CA PHE A 304 -4.85 -15.39 1.64
C PHE A 304 -3.97 -15.13 0.39
N GLY A 305 -3.99 -15.99 -0.61
CA GLY A 305 -3.37 -15.78 -1.92
C GLY A 305 -4.08 -14.73 -2.78
N PHE A 306 -5.31 -14.37 -2.42
CA PHE A 306 -6.09 -13.28 -3.02
C PHE A 306 -5.45 -11.89 -2.89
N PHE A 307 -4.39 -11.77 -2.09
CA PHE A 307 -3.71 -10.49 -1.83
C PHE A 307 -2.55 -10.17 -2.77
N ALA A 308 -2.16 -11.12 -3.62
CA ALA A 308 -0.99 -10.99 -4.48
C ALA A 308 -1.28 -11.48 -5.86
N GLU A 309 -2.18 -11.40 -6.58
CA GLU A 309 -2.46 -11.86 -7.94
C GLU A 309 -3.93 -12.30 -8.13
N GLU A 310 -4.78 -11.33 -8.37
CA GLU A 310 -5.92 -11.53 -9.23
C GLU A 310 -5.47 -11.18 -10.65
N ASP A 311 -5.12 -12.19 -11.36
CA ASP A 311 -5.32 -12.30 -12.80
C ASP A 311 -5.10 -13.76 -13.16
N THR A 312 -6.13 -14.47 -13.46
CA THR A 312 -6.25 -15.35 -14.61
C THR A 312 -7.40 -16.34 -14.48
N ALA A 313 -8.15 -16.33 -15.57
CA ALA A 313 -8.89 -17.41 -16.20
C ALA A 313 -10.07 -18.02 -15.45
N ASP A 314 -11.22 -17.52 -15.71
CA ASP A 314 -12.35 -18.12 -16.44
C ASP A 314 -13.56 -17.18 -16.40
N ALA A 315 -13.56 -16.24 -17.32
CA ALA A 315 -14.70 -15.37 -17.56
C ALA A 315 -15.59 -15.99 -18.66
N LYS A 316 -16.84 -16.17 -18.36
CA LYS A 316 -17.91 -16.11 -19.39
C LYS A 316 -19.23 -15.76 -18.70
N ASN A 317 -19.55 -14.52 -18.82
CA ASN A 317 -20.81 -13.75 -18.82
C ASN A 317 -20.78 -12.56 -17.88
N SER A 318 -20.03 -11.56 -18.27
CA SER A 318 -20.12 -10.21 -17.72
C SER A 318 -20.98 -9.35 -18.65
N ILE A 319 -21.64 -8.33 -18.12
CA ILE A 319 -22.30 -7.25 -18.89
C ILE A 319 -21.26 -6.45 -19.72
N LEU A 320 -19.99 -6.82 -19.66
CA LEU A 320 -18.93 -6.20 -20.44
C LEU A 320 -19.00 -6.69 -21.87
N THR A 321 -18.94 -5.77 -22.79
CA THR A 321 -18.78 -6.06 -24.21
C THR A 321 -17.37 -6.63 -24.44
N ARG A 322 -17.26 -7.67 -25.25
CA ARG A 322 -16.00 -8.28 -25.70
C ARG A 322 -15.76 -8.02 -27.18
N LEU A 323 -14.57 -8.30 -27.63
CA LEU A 323 -14.24 -8.19 -29.06
C LEU A 323 -15.21 -8.98 -29.95
N GLU A 324 -15.62 -10.17 -29.51
CA GLU A 324 -16.55 -11.07 -30.23
C GLU A 324 -17.96 -10.46 -30.39
N ASP A 325 -18.35 -9.53 -29.55
CA ASP A 325 -19.65 -8.85 -29.56
C ASP A 325 -19.67 -7.60 -30.47
N LEU A 326 -18.50 -7.20 -30.98
CA LEU A 326 -18.34 -6.00 -31.81
C LEU A 326 -18.14 -6.33 -33.28
N SER A 327 -18.59 -5.43 -34.14
CA SER A 327 -18.13 -5.41 -35.55
C SER A 327 -16.83 -4.63 -35.60
N TYR A 328 -15.74 -5.30 -35.97
CA TYR A 328 -14.39 -4.71 -36.01
C TYR A 328 -13.66 -5.05 -37.32
N ASP A 329 -12.71 -4.19 -37.69
CA ASP A 329 -11.81 -4.34 -38.82
C ASP A 329 -10.35 -4.34 -38.30
N TYR A 330 -9.91 -5.50 -37.77
CA TYR A 330 -8.53 -5.72 -37.33
C TYR A 330 -7.75 -6.44 -38.40
N GLN A 331 -6.62 -5.88 -38.84
CA GLN A 331 -5.86 -6.34 -39.98
C GLN A 331 -4.43 -6.72 -39.62
N LEU A 332 -4.02 -7.92 -40.05
CA LEU A 332 -2.61 -8.32 -40.06
C LEU A 332 -1.93 -7.74 -41.31
N VAL A 333 -0.91 -6.92 -41.09
CA VAL A 333 -0.15 -6.21 -42.13
C VAL A 333 1.23 -6.87 -42.23
N ASP A 334 1.31 -7.92 -43.02
CA ASP A 334 2.41 -8.89 -43.05
C ASP A 334 3.35 -8.77 -44.26
N ASN A 335 3.07 -7.85 -45.19
CA ASN A 335 3.91 -7.64 -46.36
C ASN A 335 4.21 -6.16 -46.61
N LYS A 336 5.30 -5.90 -47.34
CA LYS A 336 5.83 -4.59 -47.57
C LYS A 336 4.86 -3.62 -48.25
N GLU A 337 4.03 -4.10 -49.18
CA GLU A 337 3.04 -3.26 -49.88
C GLU A 337 1.99 -2.72 -48.90
N LYS A 338 1.38 -3.60 -48.09
CA LYS A 338 0.41 -3.24 -47.06
C LYS A 338 1.05 -2.33 -46.00
N MET A 339 2.32 -2.59 -45.60
CA MET A 339 3.04 -1.75 -44.64
C MET A 339 3.25 -0.32 -45.18
N THR A 340 3.61 -0.18 -46.45
CA THR A 340 3.78 1.12 -47.09
C THR A 340 2.46 1.90 -47.15
N ILE A 341 1.37 1.27 -47.52
CA ILE A 341 0.03 1.86 -47.55
C ILE A 341 -0.40 2.30 -46.16
N LEU A 342 -0.17 1.46 -45.14
CA LEU A 342 -0.48 1.83 -43.75
C LEU A 342 0.36 3.01 -43.27
N ALA A 343 1.66 3.02 -43.58
CA ALA A 343 2.55 4.12 -43.18
C ALA A 343 2.11 5.45 -43.79
N GLU A 344 1.71 5.47 -45.08
CA GLU A 344 1.15 6.65 -45.74
C GLU A 344 -0.16 7.11 -45.09
N LYS A 345 -1.04 6.17 -44.73
CA LYS A 345 -2.28 6.49 -43.99
C LYS A 345 -1.98 7.09 -42.64
N LEU A 346 -1.05 6.51 -41.86
CA LEU A 346 -0.66 7.03 -40.53
C LEU A 346 -0.02 8.43 -40.64
N LEU A 347 0.83 8.66 -41.64
CA LEU A 347 1.45 9.95 -41.89
C LEU A 347 0.41 11.08 -42.16
N ALA A 348 -0.71 10.75 -42.77
CA ALA A 348 -1.80 11.65 -43.06
C ALA A 348 -2.73 11.91 -41.83
N GLN A 349 -2.64 11.13 -40.74
CA GLN A 349 -3.50 11.28 -39.59
C GLN A 349 -3.07 12.45 -38.68
N LYS A 350 -4.06 13.13 -38.11
CA LYS A 350 -3.85 14.14 -37.05
C LYS A 350 -3.54 13.48 -35.70
N PHE A 351 -3.98 12.24 -35.52
CA PHE A 351 -3.70 11.41 -34.33
C PHE A 351 -3.77 9.93 -34.70
N PHE A 352 -3.04 9.13 -33.97
CA PHE A 352 -3.20 7.67 -33.96
C PHE A 352 -2.72 7.10 -32.62
N SER A 353 -3.30 5.98 -32.20
CA SER A 353 -2.78 5.18 -31.11
C SER A 353 -1.72 4.21 -31.62
N LEU A 354 -0.77 3.89 -30.77
CA LEU A 354 0.27 2.90 -31.04
C LEU A 354 0.52 2.08 -29.77
N ASP A 355 0.89 0.83 -29.98
CA ASP A 355 1.40 -0.07 -28.96
C ASP A 355 2.49 -0.96 -29.54
N THR A 356 3.44 -1.44 -28.72
CA THR A 356 4.54 -2.30 -29.15
C THR A 356 4.52 -3.63 -28.41
N GLU A 357 4.49 -4.72 -29.17
CA GLU A 357 4.71 -6.06 -28.64
C GLU A 357 6.19 -6.39 -28.58
N THR A 358 6.65 -6.95 -27.47
CA THR A 358 8.06 -7.11 -27.18
C THR A 358 8.37 -8.45 -26.49
N THR A 359 9.68 -8.76 -26.38
CA THR A 359 10.16 -9.99 -25.73
C THR A 359 10.22 -9.90 -24.22
N GLY A 360 9.98 -8.75 -23.61
CA GLY A 360 10.08 -8.57 -22.15
C GLY A 360 9.63 -7.20 -21.66
N ILE A 361 9.56 -7.05 -20.34
CA ILE A 361 9.06 -5.85 -19.67
C ILE A 361 10.09 -4.72 -19.51
N ASP A 362 11.37 -5.00 -19.75
CA ASP A 362 12.45 -4.00 -19.70
C ASP A 362 12.73 -3.49 -21.11
N PRO A 363 12.36 -2.23 -21.45
CA PRO A 363 12.49 -1.70 -22.79
C PRO A 363 13.95 -1.49 -23.22
N ILE A 364 14.92 -1.53 -22.29
CA ILE A 364 16.35 -1.39 -22.61
C ILE A 364 16.91 -2.70 -23.22
N THR A 365 16.44 -3.84 -22.74
CA THR A 365 16.92 -5.18 -23.13
C THR A 365 15.99 -5.94 -24.04
N ALA A 366 14.71 -5.59 -24.06
CA ALA A 366 13.72 -6.28 -24.87
C ALA A 366 13.88 -5.99 -26.36
N GLU A 367 13.44 -6.95 -27.19
CA GLU A 367 13.37 -6.82 -28.63
C GLU A 367 11.94 -6.60 -29.10
N LEU A 368 11.77 -5.82 -30.15
CA LEU A 368 10.48 -5.53 -30.76
C LEU A 368 9.96 -6.75 -31.53
N VAL A 369 8.75 -7.21 -31.18
CA VAL A 369 8.04 -8.33 -31.81
C VAL A 369 7.00 -7.87 -32.82
N GLY A 370 6.40 -6.71 -32.58
CA GLY A 370 5.41 -6.14 -33.48
C GLY A 370 5.00 -4.72 -33.05
N MET A 371 4.25 -4.07 -33.92
CA MET A 371 3.68 -2.74 -33.70
C MET A 371 2.21 -2.76 -34.08
N SER A 372 1.36 -2.20 -33.24
CA SER A 372 -0.07 -2.03 -33.54
C SER A 372 -0.47 -0.57 -33.61
N PHE A 373 -1.48 -0.29 -34.42
CA PHE A 373 -1.94 1.07 -34.68
C PHE A 373 -3.46 1.12 -34.80
N SER A 374 -4.08 2.21 -34.29
CA SER A 374 -5.47 2.53 -34.57
C SER A 374 -5.66 4.04 -34.72
N PHE A 375 -6.50 4.47 -35.65
CA PHE A 375 -6.87 5.87 -35.88
C PHE A 375 -8.38 6.07 -36.08
N ALA A 376 -9.13 4.98 -35.98
CA ALA A 376 -10.60 4.97 -35.96
C ALA A 376 -11.08 3.84 -35.04
N GLU A 377 -12.19 4.08 -34.34
CA GLU A 377 -12.76 3.08 -33.43
C GLU A 377 -13.12 1.79 -34.16
N ASN A 378 -12.85 0.66 -33.50
CA ASN A 378 -13.03 -0.69 -34.03
C ASN A 378 -12.21 -1.00 -35.29
N GLN A 379 -11.19 -0.20 -35.61
CA GLN A 379 -10.27 -0.45 -36.71
C GLN A 379 -8.84 -0.38 -36.21
N ALA A 380 -8.06 -1.43 -36.42
CA ALA A 380 -6.68 -1.48 -36.00
C ALA A 380 -5.83 -2.38 -36.89
N PHE A 381 -4.53 -2.19 -36.84
CA PHE A 381 -3.55 -2.81 -37.73
C PHE A 381 -2.38 -3.33 -36.90
N TYR A 382 -1.97 -4.57 -37.13
CA TYR A 382 -0.79 -5.16 -36.51
C TYR A 382 0.28 -5.46 -37.56
N VAL A 383 1.50 -4.99 -37.28
CA VAL A 383 2.69 -5.18 -38.13
C VAL A 383 3.68 -6.07 -37.40
N PRO A 384 3.87 -7.33 -37.77
CA PRO A 384 4.86 -8.22 -37.17
C PRO A 384 6.28 -7.75 -37.50
N VAL A 385 7.18 -7.85 -36.54
CA VAL A 385 8.60 -7.50 -36.68
C VAL A 385 9.46 -8.74 -36.41
N PRO A 386 10.30 -9.19 -37.36
CA PRO A 386 11.09 -10.40 -37.20
C PRO A 386 12.26 -10.20 -36.22
N ALA A 387 12.81 -11.33 -35.73
CA ALA A 387 13.96 -11.30 -34.82
C ALA A 387 15.25 -10.81 -35.50
N ASN A 388 15.37 -10.96 -36.83
CA ASN A 388 16.52 -10.45 -37.55
C ASN A 388 16.56 -8.92 -37.46
N ARG A 389 17.63 -8.39 -36.91
CA ARG A 389 17.77 -6.96 -36.62
C ARG A 389 17.74 -6.07 -37.89
N GLU A 390 18.32 -6.51 -38.99
CA GLU A 390 18.36 -5.74 -40.23
C GLU A 390 16.97 -5.68 -40.89
N GLU A 391 16.27 -6.80 -40.90
CA GLU A 391 14.87 -6.87 -41.38
C GLU A 391 13.95 -6.02 -40.50
N ALA A 392 14.11 -6.10 -39.17
CA ALA A 392 13.35 -5.31 -38.22
C ALA A 392 13.55 -3.81 -38.43
N LEU A 393 14.80 -3.36 -38.61
CA LEU A 393 15.11 -1.96 -38.92
C LEU A 393 14.50 -1.53 -40.26
N THR A 394 14.49 -2.40 -41.27
CA THR A 394 13.86 -2.12 -42.56
C THR A 394 12.37 -1.86 -42.41
N ILE A 395 11.66 -2.69 -41.62
CA ILE A 395 10.23 -2.53 -41.34
C ILE A 395 9.97 -1.24 -40.55
N VAL A 396 10.67 -1.05 -39.44
CA VAL A 396 10.48 0.13 -38.59
C VAL A 396 10.73 1.44 -39.37
N ASN A 397 11.71 1.46 -40.25
CA ASN A 397 12.01 2.62 -41.10
C ASN A 397 10.88 2.99 -42.06
N ILE A 398 10.01 2.04 -42.46
CA ILE A 398 8.81 2.37 -43.26
C ILE A 398 7.88 3.30 -42.48
N PHE A 399 7.74 3.08 -41.19
CA PHE A 399 6.83 3.85 -40.31
C PHE A 399 7.50 5.07 -39.68
N LYS A 400 8.82 5.20 -39.74
CA LYS A 400 9.58 6.31 -39.16
C LYS A 400 9.03 7.69 -39.50
N PRO A 401 8.64 8.01 -40.76
CA PRO A 401 8.05 9.32 -41.09
C PRO A 401 6.76 9.63 -40.29
N ALA A 402 5.91 8.63 -40.04
CA ALA A 402 4.68 8.80 -39.24
C ALA A 402 5.01 9.00 -37.75
N PHE A 403 5.94 8.24 -37.21
CA PHE A 403 6.39 8.40 -35.82
C PHE A 403 7.04 9.78 -35.56
N GLU A 404 7.85 10.25 -36.48
CA GLU A 404 8.59 11.51 -36.38
C GLU A 404 7.81 12.73 -36.88
N ASN A 405 6.55 12.57 -37.31
CA ASN A 405 5.69 13.69 -37.69
C ASN A 405 5.32 14.54 -36.46
N PRO A 406 5.77 15.80 -36.34
CA PRO A 406 5.47 16.64 -35.17
C PRO A 406 4.03 17.10 -35.11
N ASP A 407 3.29 17.07 -36.22
CA ASP A 407 1.91 17.56 -36.34
C ASP A 407 0.87 16.51 -35.96
N SER A 408 1.26 15.26 -35.75
CA SER A 408 0.39 14.15 -35.36
C SER A 408 0.51 13.83 -33.87
N LEU A 409 -0.64 13.76 -33.18
CA LEU A 409 -0.72 13.32 -31.79
C LEU A 409 -0.55 11.79 -31.71
N LYS A 410 0.40 11.32 -30.90
CA LYS A 410 0.60 9.90 -30.60
C LYS A 410 -0.10 9.55 -29.30
N ILE A 411 -0.88 8.49 -29.31
CA ILE A 411 -1.66 8.03 -28.16
C ILE A 411 -1.13 6.66 -27.75
N GLY A 412 -0.89 6.44 -26.46
CA GLY A 412 -0.42 5.14 -25.94
C GLY A 412 -0.89 4.89 -24.52
N GLN A 413 -0.68 3.68 -24.05
CA GLN A 413 -0.83 3.27 -22.67
C GLN A 413 0.56 2.97 -22.11
N ASN A 414 1.09 3.76 -21.18
CA ASN A 414 2.48 3.72 -20.77
C ASN A 414 3.46 3.98 -21.95
N ILE A 415 3.15 5.01 -22.72
CA ILE A 415 3.86 5.36 -23.99
C ILE A 415 5.37 5.56 -23.84
N LYS A 416 5.84 5.79 -22.61
CA LYS A 416 7.29 5.87 -22.32
C LYS A 416 8.00 4.56 -22.69
N TYR A 417 7.39 3.42 -22.48
CA TYR A 417 7.91 2.11 -22.86
C TYR A 417 8.12 2.04 -24.40
N ASP A 418 7.08 2.40 -25.15
CA ASP A 418 7.11 2.39 -26.62
C ASP A 418 8.13 3.39 -27.17
N LEU A 419 8.23 4.56 -26.55
CA LEU A 419 9.21 5.58 -26.92
C LEU A 419 10.63 5.06 -26.77
N ILE A 420 10.95 4.38 -25.65
CA ILE A 420 12.28 3.79 -25.43
C ILE A 420 12.52 2.65 -26.41
N MET A 421 11.53 1.78 -26.60
CA MET A 421 11.61 0.66 -27.52
C MET A 421 11.89 1.13 -28.96
N LEU A 422 11.13 2.08 -29.48
CA LEU A 422 11.32 2.64 -30.82
C LEU A 422 12.65 3.36 -30.95
N ALA A 423 13.11 4.04 -29.91
CA ALA A 423 14.41 4.69 -29.89
C ALA A 423 15.58 3.69 -30.04
N ASN A 424 15.43 2.45 -29.55
CA ASN A 424 16.42 1.39 -29.78
C ASN A 424 16.51 0.98 -31.27
N TYR A 425 15.49 1.28 -32.06
CA TYR A 425 15.43 1.05 -33.50
C TYR A 425 15.68 2.33 -34.33
N GLY A 426 16.20 3.39 -33.72
CA GLY A 426 16.58 4.64 -34.37
C GLY A 426 15.40 5.54 -34.73
N VAL A 427 14.28 5.41 -34.05
CA VAL A 427 13.08 6.26 -34.20
C VAL A 427 12.97 7.20 -33.02
N SER A 428 12.82 8.50 -33.33
CA SER A 428 12.52 9.54 -32.36
C SER A 428 11.03 9.89 -32.44
N LEU A 429 10.23 9.44 -31.47
CA LEU A 429 8.80 9.78 -31.43
C LEU A 429 8.64 11.29 -31.20
N LYS A 430 8.08 12.00 -32.19
CA LYS A 430 7.94 13.46 -32.16
C LYS A 430 6.47 13.89 -32.08
N GLY A 431 6.28 15.17 -31.74
CA GLY A 431 4.96 15.78 -31.58
C GLY A 431 4.38 15.58 -30.20
N LYS A 432 3.10 15.99 -30.04
CA LYS A 432 2.38 15.80 -28.80
C LYS A 432 2.08 14.32 -28.56
N MET A 433 2.02 13.95 -27.29
CA MET A 433 1.66 12.61 -26.85
C MET A 433 0.50 12.66 -25.87
N PHE A 434 -0.26 11.59 -25.80
CA PHE A 434 -1.30 11.36 -24.83
C PHE A 434 -1.16 9.95 -24.26
N ASP A 435 -0.92 9.84 -22.98
CA ASP A 435 -0.81 8.57 -22.27
C ASP A 435 -2.05 8.34 -21.42
N THR A 436 -2.79 7.28 -21.68
CA THR A 436 -4.04 6.94 -20.99
C THR A 436 -3.81 6.55 -19.54
N MET A 437 -2.69 5.91 -19.22
CA MET A 437 -2.28 5.57 -17.85
C MET A 437 -2.02 6.84 -17.02
N ILE A 438 -1.27 7.80 -17.57
CA ILE A 438 -0.96 9.07 -16.91
C ILE A 438 -2.20 9.94 -16.81
N ALA A 439 -3.06 9.98 -17.84
CA ALA A 439 -4.32 10.71 -17.79
C ALA A 439 -5.21 10.25 -16.63
N HIS A 440 -5.37 8.94 -16.47
CA HIS A 440 -6.13 8.40 -15.34
C HIS A 440 -5.45 8.63 -13.99
N TYR A 441 -4.12 8.55 -13.94
CA TYR A 441 -3.39 8.88 -12.71
C TYR A 441 -3.61 10.32 -12.24
N VAL A 442 -3.65 11.28 -13.15
CA VAL A 442 -3.93 12.69 -12.81
C VAL A 442 -5.36 12.86 -12.28
N LEU A 443 -6.31 12.07 -12.79
CA LEU A 443 -7.72 12.08 -12.35
C LEU A 443 -7.91 11.35 -11.01
N GLN A 444 -7.30 10.19 -10.83
CA GLN A 444 -7.54 9.27 -9.72
C GLN A 444 -6.21 8.62 -9.27
N PRO A 445 -5.33 9.36 -8.56
CA PRO A 445 -3.96 8.93 -8.28
C PRO A 445 -3.84 7.69 -7.38
N GLU A 446 -4.91 7.27 -6.73
CA GLU A 446 -4.93 6.14 -5.78
C GLU A 446 -5.51 4.85 -6.37
N LEU A 447 -6.08 4.92 -7.58
CA LEU A 447 -6.64 3.75 -8.24
C LEU A 447 -5.61 3.04 -9.12
N ARG A 448 -6.01 1.90 -9.71
CA ARG A 448 -5.21 1.20 -10.70
C ARG A 448 -5.29 1.92 -12.05
N HIS A 449 -4.21 1.86 -12.82
CA HIS A 449 -4.11 2.57 -14.10
C HIS A 449 -3.83 1.62 -15.28
N GLY A 450 -3.94 0.30 -15.08
CA GLY A 450 -3.79 -0.68 -16.15
C GLY A 450 -4.91 -0.58 -17.18
N MET A 451 -4.62 -0.88 -18.45
CA MET A 451 -5.55 -0.75 -19.56
C MET A 451 -6.82 -1.58 -19.36
N ASP A 452 -6.68 -2.82 -18.91
CA ASP A 452 -7.82 -3.71 -18.62
C ASP A 452 -8.80 -3.06 -17.65
N TYR A 453 -8.27 -2.51 -16.54
CA TYR A 453 -9.07 -1.81 -15.54
C TYR A 453 -9.75 -0.57 -16.12
N LEU A 454 -9.03 0.22 -16.93
CA LEU A 454 -9.58 1.42 -17.55
C LEU A 454 -10.67 1.09 -18.58
N ALA A 455 -10.43 0.06 -19.42
CA ALA A 455 -11.41 -0.41 -20.41
C ALA A 455 -12.70 -0.86 -19.71
N GLU A 456 -12.58 -1.58 -18.62
CA GLU A 456 -13.72 -2.03 -17.84
C GLU A 456 -14.53 -0.88 -17.26
N ILE A 457 -13.87 0.10 -16.63
CA ILE A 457 -14.55 1.19 -15.92
C ILE A 457 -15.15 2.19 -16.88
N TYR A 458 -14.39 2.62 -17.89
CA TYR A 458 -14.76 3.71 -18.78
C TYR A 458 -15.50 3.25 -20.04
N LEU A 459 -15.15 2.08 -20.56
CA LEU A 459 -15.73 1.58 -21.83
C LEU A 459 -16.73 0.44 -21.64
N LYS A 460 -16.83 -0.12 -20.42
CA LYS A 460 -17.61 -1.35 -20.15
C LYS A 460 -17.18 -2.50 -21.06
N TYR A 461 -15.87 -2.63 -21.25
CA TYR A 461 -15.25 -3.54 -22.18
C TYR A 461 -14.23 -4.44 -21.48
N GLU A 462 -14.28 -5.74 -21.75
CA GLU A 462 -13.32 -6.74 -21.28
C GLU A 462 -12.31 -7.04 -22.39
N THR A 463 -11.03 -6.73 -22.09
CA THR A 463 -9.91 -6.95 -23.01
C THR A 463 -9.45 -8.41 -23.03
N ILE A 464 -8.82 -8.82 -24.14
CA ILE A 464 -8.10 -10.08 -24.23
C ILE A 464 -6.89 -10.01 -23.29
N LYS A 465 -6.67 -11.03 -22.47
CA LYS A 465 -5.55 -11.03 -21.51
C LYS A 465 -4.30 -11.64 -22.12
N ILE A 466 -3.14 -11.04 -21.82
CA ILE A 466 -1.84 -11.56 -22.29
C ILE A 466 -1.59 -13.01 -21.83
N GLU A 467 -2.13 -13.39 -20.67
CA GLU A 467 -2.04 -14.74 -20.13
C GLU A 467 -2.75 -15.79 -21.00
N GLU A 468 -3.72 -15.38 -21.81
CA GLU A 468 -4.39 -16.26 -22.78
C GLU A 468 -3.47 -16.63 -23.95
N LEU A 469 -2.49 -15.76 -24.26
CA LEU A 469 -1.54 -15.95 -25.34
C LEU A 469 -0.29 -16.69 -24.89
N ILE A 470 0.34 -16.23 -23.78
CA ILE A 470 1.66 -16.72 -23.34
C ILE A 470 1.61 -17.49 -22.01
N GLY A 471 0.42 -17.68 -21.44
CA GLY A 471 0.24 -18.40 -20.17
C GLY A 471 0.44 -17.54 -18.92
N ALA A 472 0.06 -18.09 -17.77
CA ALA A 472 0.09 -17.40 -16.48
C ALA A 472 1.49 -16.91 -16.10
N LYS A 473 1.53 -15.77 -15.38
CA LYS A 473 2.79 -15.18 -14.84
C LYS A 473 3.60 -16.20 -14.05
N GLY A 474 4.88 -16.25 -14.30
CA GLY A 474 5.83 -17.10 -13.56
C GLY A 474 6.92 -17.67 -14.46
N LYS A 475 7.75 -18.57 -13.90
CA LYS A 475 8.90 -19.18 -14.61
C LYS A 475 8.56 -19.98 -15.87
N LYS A 476 7.28 -20.30 -16.07
CA LYS A 476 6.79 -21.08 -17.23
C LYS A 476 6.03 -20.22 -18.24
N GLN A 477 5.94 -18.91 -18.02
CA GLN A 477 5.31 -18.00 -18.99
C GLN A 477 6.10 -18.02 -20.29
N GLY A 478 5.39 -18.13 -21.42
CA GLY A 478 5.95 -18.10 -22.78
C GLY A 478 6.43 -16.70 -23.18
N ASN A 479 6.84 -16.56 -24.42
CA ASN A 479 7.29 -15.28 -24.98
C ASN A 479 6.47 -14.95 -26.23
N MET A 480 6.11 -13.69 -26.40
CA MET A 480 5.38 -13.22 -27.59
C MET A 480 6.10 -13.55 -28.90
N ARG A 481 7.44 -13.56 -28.88
CA ARG A 481 8.28 -13.93 -30.03
C ARG A 481 8.05 -15.34 -30.54
N ASP A 482 7.61 -16.25 -29.66
CA ASP A 482 7.40 -17.67 -29.99
C ASP A 482 6.03 -17.93 -30.67
N LEU A 483 5.18 -16.91 -30.71
CA LEU A 483 3.84 -17.01 -31.29
C LEU A 483 3.83 -16.61 -32.78
N ALA A 484 2.97 -17.26 -33.58
CA ALA A 484 2.72 -16.81 -34.94
C ALA A 484 1.97 -15.48 -34.96
N PRO A 485 2.23 -14.60 -35.95
CA PRO A 485 1.56 -13.29 -36.04
C PRO A 485 0.02 -13.38 -36.03
N GLU A 486 -0.55 -14.47 -36.58
CA GLU A 486 -1.98 -14.73 -36.63
C GLU A 486 -2.59 -15.00 -35.24
N ALA A 487 -1.78 -15.42 -34.28
CA ALA A 487 -2.21 -15.62 -32.90
C ALA A 487 -2.17 -14.32 -32.09
N VAL A 488 -1.27 -13.39 -32.45
CA VAL A 488 -1.00 -12.14 -31.69
C VAL A 488 -1.85 -10.98 -32.19
N TYR A 489 -2.16 -10.91 -33.50
CA TYR A 489 -2.68 -9.69 -34.14
C TYR A 489 -3.98 -9.15 -33.54
N LYS A 490 -4.87 -10.02 -33.09
CA LYS A 490 -6.15 -9.58 -32.48
C LYS A 490 -5.92 -8.89 -31.15
N TYR A 491 -5.08 -9.47 -30.30
CA TYR A 491 -4.68 -8.91 -29.01
C TYR A 491 -4.01 -7.53 -29.22
N ALA A 492 -2.98 -7.48 -30.06
CA ALA A 492 -2.25 -6.23 -30.30
C ALA A 492 -3.10 -5.15 -30.96
N CYS A 493 -4.00 -5.50 -31.87
CA CYS A 493 -4.96 -4.56 -32.47
C CYS A 493 -5.96 -4.04 -31.43
N GLU A 494 -6.44 -4.92 -30.54
CA GLU A 494 -7.34 -4.53 -29.47
C GLU A 494 -6.69 -3.51 -28.53
N ASP A 495 -5.42 -3.72 -28.15
CA ASP A 495 -4.68 -2.81 -27.27
C ASP A 495 -4.59 -1.41 -27.88
N ALA A 496 -4.31 -1.30 -29.18
CA ALA A 496 -4.29 -0.02 -29.90
C ALA A 496 -5.69 0.64 -29.99
N ASP A 497 -6.74 -0.13 -30.28
CA ASP A 497 -8.13 0.37 -30.43
C ASP A 497 -8.70 0.81 -29.06
N VAL A 498 -8.53 0.01 -28.03
CA VAL A 498 -8.97 0.34 -26.66
C VAL A 498 -8.27 1.58 -26.17
N THR A 499 -6.96 1.72 -26.40
CA THR A 499 -6.18 2.92 -26.04
C THR A 499 -6.73 4.17 -26.73
N LEU A 500 -7.11 4.08 -28.00
CA LEU A 500 -7.73 5.18 -28.74
C LEU A 500 -9.07 5.58 -28.13
N LYS A 501 -9.94 4.64 -27.80
CA LYS A 501 -11.24 4.88 -27.17
C LYS A 501 -11.08 5.48 -25.77
N LEU A 502 -10.16 4.97 -24.96
CA LEU A 502 -9.85 5.50 -23.63
C LEU A 502 -9.41 6.96 -23.69
N LYS A 503 -8.59 7.33 -24.68
CA LYS A 503 -8.16 8.72 -24.86
C LYS A 503 -9.35 9.67 -24.97
N GLN A 504 -10.37 9.32 -25.74
CA GLN A 504 -11.52 10.20 -25.94
C GLN A 504 -12.30 10.45 -24.64
N VAL A 505 -12.50 9.42 -23.85
CA VAL A 505 -13.22 9.52 -22.57
C VAL A 505 -12.37 10.26 -21.54
N LEU A 506 -11.09 9.89 -21.39
CA LEU A 506 -10.22 10.47 -20.38
C LEU A 506 -9.89 11.95 -20.65
N GLU A 507 -9.78 12.36 -21.91
CA GLU A 507 -9.59 13.77 -22.25
C GLU A 507 -10.77 14.65 -21.77
N ASN A 508 -12.00 14.17 -21.94
CA ASN A 508 -13.19 14.86 -21.44
C ASN A 508 -13.21 14.92 -19.90
N GLU A 509 -12.80 13.84 -19.25
CA GLU A 509 -12.71 13.80 -17.77
C GLU A 509 -11.62 14.75 -17.24
N LEU A 510 -10.45 14.84 -17.89
CA LEU A 510 -9.40 15.80 -17.54
C LEU A 510 -9.90 17.25 -17.60
N GLU A 511 -10.71 17.59 -18.61
CA GLU A 511 -11.27 18.91 -18.77
C GLU A 511 -12.33 19.23 -17.70
N LYS A 512 -13.30 18.31 -17.49
CA LYS A 512 -14.34 18.45 -16.45
C LYS A 512 -13.75 18.61 -15.04
N ASN A 513 -12.67 17.92 -14.75
CA ASN A 513 -12.01 17.96 -13.45
C ASN A 513 -11.01 19.12 -13.30
N GLY A 514 -10.76 19.91 -14.34
CA GLY A 514 -9.88 21.07 -14.32
C GLY A 514 -8.39 20.73 -14.19
N VAL A 515 -7.99 19.51 -14.57
CA VAL A 515 -6.61 19.00 -14.44
C VAL A 515 -5.92 18.78 -15.79
N LYS A 516 -6.58 19.15 -16.90
CA LYS A 516 -6.02 19.01 -18.26
C LYS A 516 -4.70 19.77 -18.42
N LYS A 517 -4.60 20.96 -17.85
CA LYS A 517 -3.39 21.78 -17.90
C LYS A 517 -2.21 21.10 -17.21
N LEU A 518 -2.41 20.50 -16.03
CA LEU A 518 -1.40 19.72 -15.33
C LEU A 518 -0.91 18.54 -16.19
N PHE A 519 -1.84 17.83 -16.82
CA PHE A 519 -1.55 16.74 -17.73
C PHE A 519 -0.72 17.18 -18.96
N GLU A 520 -1.18 18.22 -19.65
CA GLU A 520 -0.57 18.67 -20.91
C GLU A 520 0.76 19.45 -20.74
N GLU A 521 0.90 20.22 -19.64
CA GLU A 521 2.06 21.11 -19.44
C GLU A 521 3.15 20.49 -18.56
N ILE A 522 2.84 19.49 -17.74
CA ILE A 522 3.79 18.88 -16.81
C ILE A 522 3.94 17.38 -17.08
N GLU A 523 2.88 16.59 -16.95
CA GLU A 523 3.02 15.14 -16.96
C GLU A 523 3.43 14.60 -18.34
N MET A 524 2.79 15.05 -19.41
CA MET A 524 3.13 14.58 -20.74
C MET A 524 4.49 15.08 -21.25
N PRO A 525 4.87 16.36 -21.07
CA PRO A 525 6.22 16.81 -21.44
C PRO A 525 7.35 16.13 -20.65
N LEU A 526 7.05 15.58 -19.47
CA LEU A 526 8.03 14.85 -18.66
C LEU A 526 8.35 13.45 -19.24
N VAL A 527 7.45 12.83 -19.98
CA VAL A 527 7.64 11.48 -20.53
C VAL A 527 8.94 11.35 -21.36
N PRO A 528 9.22 12.19 -22.35
CA PRO A 528 10.48 12.10 -23.09
C PRO A 528 11.72 12.38 -22.24
N VAL A 529 11.61 13.21 -21.20
CA VAL A 529 12.70 13.48 -20.25
C VAL A 529 13.07 12.22 -19.48
N LEU A 530 12.06 11.53 -18.93
CA LEU A 530 12.29 10.28 -18.20
C LEU A 530 12.81 9.17 -19.11
N ALA A 531 12.29 9.05 -20.32
CA ALA A 531 12.79 8.09 -21.31
C ALA A 531 14.26 8.35 -21.64
N TYR A 532 14.64 9.62 -21.80
CA TYR A 532 16.03 10.03 -22.01
C TYR A 532 16.92 9.65 -20.80
N MET A 533 16.48 9.93 -19.57
CA MET A 533 17.23 9.58 -18.36
C MET A 533 17.40 8.06 -18.21
N GLU A 534 16.32 7.31 -18.41
CA GLU A 534 16.35 5.84 -18.34
C GLU A 534 17.30 5.22 -19.37
N ARG A 535 17.31 5.74 -20.60
CA ARG A 535 18.24 5.30 -21.65
C ARG A 535 19.68 5.69 -21.36
N ASN A 536 19.94 6.86 -20.79
CA ASN A 536 21.27 7.26 -20.38
C ASN A 536 21.83 6.31 -19.32
N GLY A 537 21.00 5.93 -18.32
CA GLY A 537 21.45 5.15 -17.18
C GLY A 537 22.55 5.85 -16.37
N VAL A 538 23.08 5.14 -15.40
CA VAL A 538 24.15 5.62 -14.53
C VAL A 538 25.29 4.60 -14.45
N ARG A 539 26.52 5.07 -14.43
CA ARG A 539 27.71 4.24 -14.26
C ARG A 539 27.98 3.96 -12.79
N ILE A 540 28.44 2.75 -12.54
CA ILE A 540 28.80 2.28 -11.20
C ILE A 540 30.26 1.83 -11.19
N ASP A 541 31.02 2.27 -10.21
CA ASP A 541 32.34 1.76 -9.91
C ASP A 541 32.23 0.43 -9.16
N THR A 542 32.36 -0.66 -9.91
CA THR A 542 32.25 -2.03 -9.36
C THR A 542 33.43 -2.39 -8.47
N ASP A 543 34.59 -1.81 -8.66
CA ASP A 543 35.76 -2.12 -7.85
C ASP A 543 35.69 -1.42 -6.49
N ALA A 544 35.20 -0.18 -6.46
CA ALA A 544 34.86 0.49 -5.21
C ALA A 544 33.80 -0.27 -4.41
N LEU A 545 32.73 -0.80 -5.06
CA LEU A 545 31.72 -1.62 -4.39
C LEU A 545 32.29 -2.94 -3.85
N LYS A 546 33.19 -3.61 -4.58
CA LYS A 546 33.86 -4.84 -4.10
C LYS A 546 34.74 -4.58 -2.87
N GLU A 547 35.43 -3.45 -2.84
CA GLU A 547 36.24 -3.05 -1.68
C GLU A 547 35.33 -2.76 -0.48
N THR A 548 34.27 -1.97 -0.68
CA THR A 548 33.27 -1.71 0.35
C THR A 548 32.61 -3.00 0.86
N SER A 549 32.28 -3.96 -0.02
CA SER A 549 31.73 -5.26 0.34
C SER A 549 32.68 -6.04 1.27
N ARG A 550 33.96 -6.10 0.94
CA ARG A 550 34.98 -6.76 1.78
C ARG A 550 35.07 -6.11 3.15
N HIS A 551 35.13 -4.78 3.18
CA HIS A 551 35.24 -4.02 4.44
C HIS A 551 34.00 -4.22 5.33
N PHE A 552 32.79 -4.10 4.76
CA PHE A 552 31.54 -4.27 5.51
C PHE A 552 31.32 -5.71 5.95
N THR A 553 31.71 -6.68 5.15
CA THR A 553 31.64 -8.10 5.53
C THR A 553 32.58 -8.41 6.70
N ALA A 554 33.81 -7.91 6.66
CA ALA A 554 34.77 -8.09 7.76
C ALA A 554 34.25 -7.44 9.06
N ARG A 555 33.74 -6.21 8.98
CA ARG A 555 33.15 -5.49 10.12
C ARG A 555 31.89 -6.20 10.64
N MET A 556 31.03 -6.70 9.76
CA MET A 556 29.81 -7.44 10.13
C MET A 556 30.15 -8.73 10.88
N ASN A 557 31.16 -9.49 10.44
CA ASN A 557 31.65 -10.70 11.12
C ASN A 557 32.23 -10.37 12.50
N GLN A 558 33.02 -9.31 12.62
CA GLN A 558 33.52 -8.84 13.92
C GLN A 558 32.35 -8.47 14.87
N ILE A 559 31.34 -7.74 14.39
CA ILE A 559 30.18 -7.39 15.20
C ILE A 559 29.40 -8.64 15.60
N GLU A 560 29.28 -9.64 14.73
CA GLU A 560 28.63 -10.91 15.04
C GLU A 560 29.34 -11.63 16.19
N GLU A 561 30.69 -11.71 16.18
CA GLU A 561 31.50 -12.25 17.29
C GLU A 561 31.25 -11.44 18.59
N GLU A 562 31.29 -10.12 18.55
CA GLU A 562 31.03 -9.25 19.69
C GLU A 562 29.61 -9.45 20.26
N VAL A 563 28.60 -9.58 19.40
CA VAL A 563 27.21 -9.87 19.81
C VAL A 563 27.10 -11.24 20.48
N HIS A 564 27.76 -12.27 19.93
CA HIS A 564 27.77 -13.61 20.53
C HIS A 564 28.48 -13.63 21.90
N GLN A 565 29.58 -12.88 22.04
CA GLN A 565 30.27 -12.71 23.33
C GLN A 565 29.36 -12.00 24.36
N LEU A 566 28.69 -10.89 23.98
CA LEU A 566 27.79 -10.17 24.87
C LEU A 566 26.53 -10.99 25.23
N ALA A 567 26.08 -11.85 24.35
CA ALA A 567 24.98 -12.78 24.60
C ALA A 567 25.39 -14.00 25.41
N GLY A 568 26.70 -14.36 25.42
CA GLY A 568 27.21 -15.58 25.99
C GLY A 568 26.73 -16.84 25.28
N MET A 569 26.36 -16.73 23.99
CA MET A 569 25.98 -17.84 23.12
C MET A 569 25.94 -17.39 21.64
N GLU A 570 26.12 -18.36 20.75
CA GLU A 570 25.90 -18.16 19.32
C GLU A 570 24.40 -18.23 19.00
N PHE A 571 23.93 -17.33 18.12
CA PHE A 571 22.56 -17.31 17.63
C PHE A 571 22.47 -16.53 16.30
N ASN A 572 21.38 -16.71 15.56
CA ASN A 572 21.19 -15.99 14.30
C ASN A 572 20.64 -14.57 14.54
N ILE A 573 21.49 -13.55 14.38
CA ILE A 573 21.16 -12.12 14.55
C ILE A 573 20.10 -11.65 13.53
N ALA A 574 19.98 -12.34 12.39
CA ALA A 574 18.95 -12.05 11.41
C ALA A 574 17.57 -12.61 11.80
N SER A 575 17.47 -13.47 12.79
CA SER A 575 16.23 -14.06 13.28
C SER A 575 15.58 -13.17 14.34
N PRO A 576 14.43 -12.50 14.07
CA PRO A 576 13.74 -11.69 15.07
C PRO A 576 13.38 -12.47 16.33
N LYS A 577 13.06 -13.76 16.18
CA LYS A 577 12.73 -14.66 17.28
C LYS A 577 13.92 -14.86 18.20
N GLN A 578 15.07 -15.28 17.66
CA GLN A 578 16.27 -15.54 18.46
C GLN A 578 16.83 -14.27 19.12
N VAL A 579 16.80 -13.14 18.40
CA VAL A 579 17.15 -11.83 18.97
C VAL A 579 16.24 -11.50 20.15
N GLY A 580 14.93 -11.71 20.01
CA GLY A 580 13.98 -11.47 21.10
C GLY A 580 14.24 -12.35 22.33
N GLU A 581 14.49 -13.64 22.13
CA GLU A 581 14.82 -14.58 23.20
C GLU A 581 16.13 -14.18 23.92
N VAL A 582 17.15 -13.77 23.19
CA VAL A 582 18.43 -13.32 23.78
C VAL A 582 18.24 -12.03 24.56
N LEU A 583 17.60 -11.01 23.99
CA LEU A 583 17.49 -9.70 24.63
C LEU A 583 16.55 -9.71 25.85
N PHE A 584 15.42 -10.42 25.77
CA PHE A 584 14.33 -10.28 26.74
C PHE A 584 14.21 -11.47 27.70
N ASP A 585 14.54 -12.70 27.30
CA ASP A 585 14.49 -13.86 28.16
C ASP A 585 15.84 -14.12 28.87
N ARG A 586 16.95 -14.02 28.12
CA ARG A 586 18.29 -14.30 28.64
C ARG A 586 18.90 -13.08 29.33
N LEU A 587 19.07 -11.97 28.59
CA LEU A 587 19.73 -10.77 29.12
C LEU A 587 18.78 -9.88 29.93
N LYS A 588 17.47 -10.04 29.76
CA LYS A 588 16.41 -9.32 30.49
C LYS A 588 16.64 -7.80 30.54
N ILE A 589 16.99 -7.21 29.38
CA ILE A 589 17.35 -5.80 29.25
C ILE A 589 16.21 -4.84 29.62
N VAL A 590 14.97 -5.32 29.65
CA VAL A 590 13.77 -4.65 30.13
C VAL A 590 12.85 -5.61 30.87
N GLU A 591 12.12 -5.13 31.89
CA GLU A 591 11.19 -5.95 32.66
C GLU A 591 9.95 -6.39 31.86
N LYS A 592 9.45 -5.51 30.96
CA LYS A 592 8.29 -5.79 30.11
C LYS A 592 8.62 -5.44 28.66
N ALA A 593 8.92 -6.46 27.89
CA ALA A 593 9.17 -6.32 26.48
C ALA A 593 7.86 -6.40 25.66
N LYS A 594 7.76 -5.56 24.62
CA LYS A 594 6.62 -5.55 23.73
C LYS A 594 6.58 -6.84 22.92
N LYS A 595 5.43 -7.51 22.88
CA LYS A 595 5.21 -8.73 22.10
C LYS A 595 4.18 -8.49 20.99
N THR A 596 4.33 -9.23 19.91
CA THR A 596 3.32 -9.30 18.85
C THR A 596 2.07 -10.03 19.36
N LYS A 597 0.98 -9.95 18.60
CA LYS A 597 -0.24 -10.73 18.88
C LYS A 597 0.01 -12.26 18.94
N THR A 598 1.10 -12.72 18.32
CA THR A 598 1.55 -14.14 18.33
C THR A 598 2.43 -14.50 19.51
N GLY A 599 2.65 -13.59 20.45
CA GLY A 599 3.52 -13.81 21.61
C GLY A 599 5.02 -13.67 21.32
N GLN A 600 5.44 -13.41 20.07
CA GLN A 600 6.83 -13.14 19.72
C GLN A 600 7.26 -11.75 20.19
N TYR A 601 8.49 -11.60 20.64
CA TYR A 601 9.06 -10.30 20.95
C TYR A 601 9.16 -9.42 19.70
N VAL A 602 8.80 -8.14 19.83
CA VAL A 602 8.96 -7.16 18.77
C VAL A 602 10.42 -6.68 18.79
N THR A 603 11.14 -6.96 17.70
CA THR A 603 12.54 -6.55 17.51
C THR A 603 12.69 -5.68 16.26
N SER A 604 11.66 -4.86 15.95
CA SER A 604 11.75 -3.86 14.88
C SER A 604 12.84 -2.84 15.19
N GLU A 605 13.36 -2.19 14.14
CA GLU A 605 14.40 -1.16 14.26
C GLU A 605 13.98 -0.07 15.25
N GLU A 606 12.72 0.41 15.18
CA GLU A 606 12.16 1.41 16.08
C GLU A 606 12.20 0.98 17.56
N VAL A 607 11.81 -0.26 17.85
CA VAL A 607 11.83 -0.81 19.22
C VAL A 607 13.26 -0.95 19.71
N LEU A 608 14.16 -1.52 18.89
CA LEU A 608 15.56 -1.69 19.27
C LEU A 608 16.27 -0.33 19.45
N GLU A 609 15.96 0.66 18.60
CA GLU A 609 16.53 2.01 18.74
C GLU A 609 16.12 2.65 20.07
N SER A 610 14.86 2.50 20.49
CA SER A 610 14.39 2.97 21.82
C SER A 610 15.11 2.29 23.00
N LEU A 611 15.73 1.13 22.76
CA LEU A 611 16.46 0.34 23.75
C LEU A 611 17.99 0.47 23.63
N ARG A 612 18.51 1.24 22.69
CA ARG A 612 19.96 1.40 22.42
C ARG A 612 20.77 1.71 23.66
N GLY A 613 20.25 2.56 24.56
CA GLY A 613 20.93 2.93 25.80
C GLY A 613 20.79 1.92 26.96
N LYS A 614 20.05 0.81 26.78
CA LYS A 614 19.80 -0.16 27.86
C LYS A 614 20.89 -1.23 27.96
N HIS A 615 21.47 -1.64 26.83
CA HIS A 615 22.54 -2.62 26.77
C HIS A 615 23.34 -2.48 25.49
N GLU A 616 24.67 -2.64 25.55
CA GLU A 616 25.58 -2.48 24.41
C GLU A 616 25.22 -3.38 23.22
N ILE A 617 24.76 -4.60 23.48
CA ILE A 617 24.35 -5.58 22.47
C ILE A 617 23.30 -5.04 21.49
N VAL A 618 22.41 -4.15 21.96
CA VAL A 618 21.33 -3.58 21.13
C VAL A 618 21.91 -2.72 20.00
N GLY A 619 22.89 -1.86 20.34
CA GLY A 619 23.60 -1.05 19.36
C GLY A 619 24.32 -1.90 18.31
N LYS A 620 24.97 -2.98 18.74
CA LYS A 620 25.68 -3.92 17.86
C LYS A 620 24.72 -4.70 16.95
N ILE A 621 23.57 -5.13 17.45
CA ILE A 621 22.54 -5.80 16.62
C ILE A 621 21.99 -4.85 15.55
N LEU A 622 21.72 -3.60 15.90
CA LEU A 622 21.27 -2.58 14.95
C LEU A 622 22.32 -2.31 13.87
N GLU A 623 23.59 -2.19 14.26
CA GLU A 623 24.72 -2.00 13.35
C GLU A 623 24.88 -3.20 12.39
N HIS A 624 24.87 -4.43 12.90
CA HIS A 624 24.92 -5.65 12.10
C HIS A 624 23.79 -5.71 11.06
N ARG A 625 22.54 -5.44 11.49
CA ARG A 625 21.37 -5.42 10.60
C ARG A 625 21.49 -4.34 9.54
N GLY A 626 21.99 -3.16 9.92
CA GLY A 626 22.25 -2.05 9.00
C GLY A 626 23.23 -2.46 7.90
N LEU A 627 24.40 -2.99 8.28
CA LEU A 627 25.42 -3.45 7.33
C LEU A 627 24.89 -4.58 6.42
N LYS A 628 24.17 -5.55 6.99
CA LYS A 628 23.57 -6.65 6.21
C LYS A 628 22.58 -6.14 5.17
N LYS A 629 21.76 -5.15 5.52
CA LYS A 629 20.83 -4.51 4.60
C LYS A 629 21.56 -3.76 3.48
N LEU A 630 22.60 -3.00 3.80
CA LEU A 630 23.40 -2.27 2.82
C LEU A 630 24.12 -3.23 1.84
N LEU A 631 24.72 -4.30 2.36
CA LEU A 631 25.36 -5.34 1.55
C LEU A 631 24.35 -6.00 0.59
N GLY A 632 23.27 -6.55 1.12
CA GLY A 632 22.34 -7.34 0.31
C GLY A 632 21.47 -6.52 -0.64
N THR A 633 21.12 -5.27 -0.28
CA THR A 633 20.21 -4.44 -1.09
C THR A 633 20.96 -3.62 -2.15
N TYR A 634 22.17 -3.18 -1.85
CA TYR A 634 22.89 -2.24 -2.71
C TYR A 634 24.28 -2.75 -3.14
N ILE A 635 25.16 -3.05 -2.20
CA ILE A 635 26.58 -3.22 -2.50
C ILE A 635 26.81 -4.46 -3.38
N ASP A 636 26.22 -5.59 -3.03
CA ASP A 636 26.37 -6.85 -3.78
C ASP A 636 25.33 -6.99 -4.91
N ALA A 637 24.20 -6.28 -4.82
CA ALA A 637 23.13 -6.34 -5.81
C ALA A 637 23.36 -5.42 -7.01
N LEU A 638 23.83 -4.17 -6.81
CA LEU A 638 23.99 -3.20 -7.88
C LEU A 638 24.90 -3.68 -9.03
N PRO A 639 26.07 -4.31 -8.77
CA PRO A 639 26.91 -4.82 -9.86
C PRO A 639 26.24 -5.84 -10.76
N GLN A 640 25.28 -6.63 -10.22
CA GLN A 640 24.54 -7.63 -10.97
C GLN A 640 23.46 -7.04 -11.88
N LEU A 641 23.09 -5.78 -11.66
CA LEU A 641 22.07 -5.05 -12.43
C LEU A 641 22.67 -4.22 -13.57
N ILE A 642 23.99 -4.24 -13.73
CA ILE A 642 24.65 -3.55 -14.84
C ILE A 642 24.28 -4.26 -16.14
N ASN A 643 23.71 -3.51 -17.08
CA ASN A 643 23.40 -4.01 -18.41
C ASN A 643 24.74 -4.25 -19.17
N PRO A 644 25.01 -5.49 -19.63
CA PRO A 644 26.28 -5.80 -20.29
C PRO A 644 26.51 -5.04 -21.61
N ALA A 645 25.44 -4.64 -22.30
CA ALA A 645 25.53 -3.91 -23.56
C ALA A 645 25.89 -2.44 -23.37
N THR A 646 25.48 -1.83 -22.27
CA THR A 646 25.67 -0.40 -21.99
C THR A 646 26.73 -0.11 -20.92
N GLY A 647 27.05 -1.10 -20.08
CA GLY A 647 27.90 -0.94 -18.92
C GLY A 647 27.28 -0.07 -17.81
N ARG A 648 25.95 0.09 -17.80
CA ARG A 648 25.22 1.01 -16.91
C ARG A 648 24.06 0.34 -16.23
N ILE A 649 23.58 0.95 -15.15
CA ILE A 649 22.31 0.62 -14.51
C ILE A 649 21.23 1.53 -15.07
N HIS A 650 20.13 0.94 -15.52
CA HIS A 650 18.96 1.64 -16.05
C HIS A 650 17.78 1.44 -15.10
N THR A 651 17.56 2.40 -14.21
CA THR A 651 16.37 2.42 -13.37
C THR A 651 15.15 2.87 -14.18
N SER A 652 13.96 2.48 -13.77
CA SER A 652 12.70 3.01 -14.30
C SER A 652 12.17 4.11 -13.37
N PHE A 653 11.85 5.27 -13.92
CA PHE A 653 11.17 6.36 -13.22
C PHE A 653 9.67 6.32 -13.48
N ASN A 654 8.88 6.07 -12.43
CA ASN A 654 7.44 5.89 -12.55
C ASN A 654 6.69 7.14 -12.11
N GLN A 655 5.80 7.66 -12.97
CA GLN A 655 4.96 8.84 -12.69
C GLN A 655 3.69 8.47 -11.92
N THR A 656 3.21 7.23 -11.98
CA THR A 656 1.86 6.81 -11.60
C THR A 656 1.78 5.98 -10.32
N VAL A 657 2.87 5.91 -9.55
CA VAL A 657 2.95 5.06 -8.34
C VAL A 657 2.62 5.83 -7.06
N THR A 658 3.07 7.09 -6.95
CA THR A 658 2.87 7.86 -5.72
C THR A 658 1.64 8.75 -5.83
N ALA A 659 0.80 8.77 -4.80
CA ALA A 659 -0.38 9.64 -4.78
C ALA A 659 -0.05 11.15 -4.58
N THR A 660 1.21 11.49 -4.31
CA THR A 660 1.67 12.87 -4.08
C THR A 660 2.17 13.58 -5.33
N GLY A 661 2.30 12.89 -6.45
CA GLY A 661 2.93 13.44 -7.65
C GLY A 661 4.45 13.23 -7.73
N ARG A 662 5.09 12.74 -6.67
CA ARG A 662 6.53 12.41 -6.70
C ARG A 662 6.79 11.26 -7.67
N LEU A 663 7.95 11.28 -8.32
CA LEU A 663 8.45 10.12 -9.06
C LEU A 663 8.84 9.01 -8.09
N SER A 664 8.69 7.77 -8.50
CA SER A 664 9.32 6.63 -7.84
C SER A 664 10.34 5.99 -8.78
N SER A 665 11.34 5.34 -8.20
CA SER A 665 12.39 4.62 -8.94
C SER A 665 12.26 3.13 -8.64
N SER A 666 12.38 2.30 -9.68
CA SER A 666 12.30 0.83 -9.54
C SER A 666 13.26 0.13 -10.49
N ASN A 667 13.64 -1.08 -10.13
CA ASN A 667 14.50 -1.98 -10.92
C ASN A 667 15.86 -1.39 -11.34
N PRO A 668 16.68 -0.86 -10.38
CA PRO A 668 16.54 -0.80 -8.92
C PRO A 668 15.94 0.51 -8.42
N ASN A 669 15.50 0.55 -7.14
CA ASN A 669 15.12 1.81 -6.51
C ASN A 669 16.36 2.58 -6.04
N LEU A 670 16.78 3.57 -6.83
CA LEU A 670 17.93 4.41 -6.55
C LEU A 670 17.60 5.62 -5.64
N GLN A 671 16.32 5.91 -5.40
CA GLN A 671 15.90 7.02 -4.53
C GLN A 671 16.01 6.71 -3.04
N ASN A 672 16.17 5.42 -2.66
CA ASN A 672 16.24 4.98 -1.28
C ASN A 672 17.68 4.71 -0.79
N ILE A 673 18.70 5.10 -1.55
CA ILE A 673 20.11 4.94 -1.14
C ILE A 673 20.37 5.85 0.06
N PRO A 674 20.79 5.30 1.22
CA PRO A 674 20.94 6.07 2.45
C PRO A 674 22.01 7.15 2.35
N ILE A 675 21.77 8.30 2.99
CA ILE A 675 22.73 9.42 3.08
C ILE A 675 22.98 9.84 4.54
N ARG A 676 22.13 9.45 5.47
CA ARG A 676 22.18 9.97 6.86
C ARG A 676 23.30 9.38 7.69
N ASN A 677 23.79 8.19 7.38
CA ASN A 677 24.89 7.51 8.08
C ASN A 677 26.10 7.37 7.17
N GLU A 678 27.28 7.32 7.75
CA GLU A 678 28.54 7.21 7.01
C GLU A 678 28.61 5.96 6.13
N ASP A 679 28.09 4.83 6.62
CA ASP A 679 28.06 3.57 5.88
C ASP A 679 27.17 3.67 4.60
N GLY A 680 26.06 4.40 4.67
CA GLY A 680 25.20 4.66 3.51
C GLY A 680 25.86 5.59 2.49
N LYS A 681 26.63 6.56 2.95
CA LYS A 681 27.39 7.47 2.08
C LYS A 681 28.42 6.74 1.20
N GLU A 682 29.02 5.67 1.71
CA GLU A 682 29.98 4.88 0.94
C GLU A 682 29.38 4.31 -0.35
N ILE A 683 28.07 3.98 -0.36
CA ILE A 683 27.38 3.52 -1.57
C ILE A 683 27.32 4.62 -2.63
N ARG A 684 27.13 5.88 -2.24
CA ARG A 684 27.06 7.00 -3.17
C ARG A 684 28.39 7.28 -3.88
N LYS A 685 29.52 6.91 -3.29
CA LYS A 685 30.85 7.00 -3.92
C LYS A 685 30.95 6.13 -5.18
N ALA A 686 30.20 5.03 -5.22
CA ALA A 686 30.22 4.14 -6.38
C ALA A 686 29.47 4.71 -7.61
N PHE A 687 28.64 5.73 -7.46
CA PHE A 687 27.94 6.36 -8.57
C PHE A 687 28.85 7.42 -9.19
N ILE A 688 29.30 7.14 -10.41
CA ILE A 688 30.32 7.92 -11.12
C ILE A 688 29.78 8.48 -12.45
N PRO A 689 30.32 9.60 -12.95
CA PRO A 689 29.96 10.15 -14.26
C PRO A 689 30.50 9.28 -15.41
N ASP A 690 30.21 9.66 -16.64
CA ASP A 690 30.79 9.08 -17.82
C ASP A 690 32.33 9.35 -17.84
N GLU A 691 33.02 8.55 -18.61
CA GLU A 691 34.48 8.72 -18.76
C GLU A 691 34.81 10.08 -19.29
N GLY A 692 35.73 10.79 -18.65
CA GLY A 692 36.11 12.16 -18.99
C GLY A 692 35.11 13.24 -18.55
N CYS A 693 34.02 12.88 -17.86
CA CYS A 693 33.03 13.80 -17.32
C CYS A 693 33.22 14.03 -15.81
N GLU A 694 32.60 15.09 -15.31
CA GLU A 694 32.47 15.37 -13.89
C GLU A 694 31.02 15.12 -13.44
N PHE A 695 30.84 14.70 -12.17
CA PHE A 695 29.54 14.56 -11.55
C PHE A 695 29.07 15.92 -11.05
N PHE A 696 27.86 16.32 -11.43
CA PHE A 696 27.21 17.56 -10.99
C PHE A 696 25.91 17.23 -10.29
N SER A 697 25.71 17.74 -9.08
CA SER A 697 24.49 17.64 -8.32
C SER A 697 23.90 19.02 -8.07
N ALA A 698 22.59 19.17 -8.23
CA ALA A 698 21.84 20.37 -7.90
C ALA A 698 20.60 19.99 -7.09
N ASP A 699 20.42 20.61 -5.92
CA ASP A 699 19.38 20.30 -4.95
C ASP A 699 18.61 21.55 -4.54
N TYR A 700 17.29 21.45 -4.41
CA TYR A 700 16.48 22.57 -3.94
C TYR A 700 16.72 22.86 -2.45
N SER A 701 17.11 24.06 -2.14
CA SER A 701 17.30 24.53 -0.75
C SER A 701 15.97 24.74 -0.07
N GLN A 702 15.58 23.80 0.82
CA GLN A 702 14.41 23.91 1.70
C GLN A 702 13.09 24.19 0.96
N ILE A 703 12.87 23.54 -0.17
CA ILE A 703 11.71 23.79 -1.04
C ILE A 703 10.38 23.72 -0.30
N GLU A 704 10.18 22.75 0.58
CA GLU A 704 8.91 22.56 1.28
C GLU A 704 8.61 23.73 2.24
N LEU A 705 9.65 24.28 2.91
CA LEU A 705 9.49 25.46 3.76
C LEU A 705 9.19 26.73 2.94
N ARG A 706 9.81 26.88 1.75
CA ARG A 706 9.54 27.97 0.82
C ARG A 706 8.13 27.91 0.26
N ILE A 707 7.64 26.70 -0.05
CA ILE A 707 6.25 26.47 -0.46
C ILE A 707 5.28 26.79 0.67
N MET A 708 5.58 26.39 1.92
CA MET A 708 4.77 26.74 3.07
C MET A 708 4.69 28.27 3.25
N ALA A 709 5.81 28.98 3.14
CA ALA A 709 5.85 30.45 3.20
C ALA A 709 4.97 31.07 2.10
N HIS A 710 5.03 30.53 0.89
CA HIS A 710 4.23 31.01 -0.25
C HIS A 710 2.72 30.79 -0.05
N LEU A 711 2.32 29.58 0.35
CA LEU A 711 0.92 29.17 0.52
C LEU A 711 0.28 29.85 1.72
N SER A 712 0.98 29.94 2.86
CA SER A 712 0.49 30.60 4.06
C SER A 712 0.50 32.12 3.94
N ASN A 713 1.26 32.65 3.00
CA ASN A 713 1.50 34.09 2.87
C ASN A 713 2.02 34.73 4.18
N ASP A 714 2.83 33.99 4.96
CA ASP A 714 3.37 34.50 6.20
C ASP A 714 4.50 35.51 5.94
N PRO A 715 4.36 36.76 6.36
CA PRO A 715 5.31 37.83 6.01
C PRO A 715 6.69 37.58 6.63
N HIS A 716 6.75 36.99 7.82
CA HIS A 716 8.04 36.74 8.50
C HIS A 716 8.83 35.59 7.85
N MET A 717 8.15 34.54 7.41
CA MET A 717 8.81 33.48 6.66
C MET A 717 9.28 33.98 5.29
N ILE A 718 8.42 34.72 4.59
CA ILE A 718 8.76 35.29 3.27
C ILE A 718 9.97 36.22 3.37
N GLU A 719 9.98 37.12 4.35
CA GLU A 719 11.09 38.05 4.58
C GLU A 719 12.41 37.32 4.88
N ALA A 720 12.38 36.28 5.73
CA ALA A 720 13.56 35.49 6.02
C ALA A 720 14.16 34.84 4.76
N PHE A 721 13.33 34.28 3.88
CA PHE A 721 13.78 33.69 2.62
C PHE A 721 14.21 34.72 1.58
N GLN A 722 13.59 35.90 1.53
CA GLN A 722 14.01 36.98 0.63
C GLN A 722 15.36 37.57 1.01
N LYS A 723 15.70 37.53 2.30
CA LYS A 723 17.00 38.00 2.83
C LYS A 723 18.05 36.88 2.89
N ASP A 724 17.78 35.71 2.34
CA ASP A 724 18.63 34.51 2.42
C ASP A 724 19.11 34.17 3.85
N GLN A 725 18.25 34.41 4.85
CA GLN A 725 18.51 34.06 6.24
C GLN A 725 18.31 32.56 6.46
N ASP A 726 19.12 31.97 7.34
CA ASP A 726 18.89 30.61 7.82
C ASP A 726 17.54 30.53 8.56
N ILE A 727 16.52 29.96 7.91
CA ILE A 727 15.17 29.88 8.45
C ILE A 727 15.11 29.12 9.79
N HIS A 728 15.98 28.14 10.02
CA HIS A 728 16.04 27.42 11.27
C HIS A 728 16.63 28.28 12.41
N ALA A 729 17.66 29.05 12.11
CA ALA A 729 18.22 30.03 13.04
C ALA A 729 17.24 31.19 13.30
N ALA A 730 16.57 31.69 12.24
CA ALA A 730 15.55 32.73 12.36
C ALA A 730 14.35 32.24 13.21
N THR A 731 13.89 31.02 13.04
CA THR A 731 12.85 30.42 13.87
C THR A 731 13.31 30.25 15.31
N ALA A 732 14.53 29.75 15.52
CA ALA A 732 15.10 29.61 16.87
C ALA A 732 15.22 30.97 17.58
N ALA A 733 15.74 31.99 16.89
CA ALA A 733 15.86 33.35 17.45
C ALA A 733 14.51 33.88 17.96
N LYS A 734 13.45 33.67 17.17
CA LYS A 734 12.09 34.10 17.55
C LYS A 734 11.52 33.30 18.72
N ILE A 735 11.61 31.98 18.68
CA ILE A 735 11.05 31.09 19.72
C ILE A 735 11.77 31.32 21.05
N TYR A 736 13.09 31.37 21.04
CA TYR A 736 13.92 31.56 22.26
C TYR A 736 14.10 33.04 22.64
N LYS A 737 13.57 33.98 21.82
CA LYS A 737 13.65 35.43 22.05
C LYS A 737 15.10 35.93 22.24
N VAL A 738 16.00 35.42 21.41
CA VAL A 738 17.41 35.80 21.34
C VAL A 738 17.72 36.45 19.99
N LYS A 739 18.84 37.15 19.89
CA LYS A 739 19.30 37.68 18.57
C LYS A 739 19.75 36.52 17.67
N LEU A 740 19.72 36.75 16.37
CA LEU A 740 20.10 35.73 15.39
C LEU A 740 21.53 35.18 15.59
N GLU A 741 22.43 36.07 15.95
CA GLU A 741 23.86 35.79 16.21
C GLU A 741 24.08 34.99 17.52
N GLU A 742 23.11 35.02 18.44
CA GLU A 742 23.17 34.37 19.74
C GLU A 742 22.55 32.95 19.71
N VAL A 743 21.97 32.54 18.58
CA VAL A 743 21.35 31.23 18.45
C VAL A 743 22.39 30.14 18.56
N THR A 744 22.23 29.21 19.51
CA THR A 744 23.10 28.07 19.67
C THR A 744 22.83 26.98 18.63
N ARG A 745 23.81 26.09 18.38
CA ARG A 745 23.64 24.92 17.51
C ARG A 745 22.48 24.03 17.96
N GLU A 746 22.31 23.87 19.28
CA GLU A 746 21.22 23.06 19.84
C GLU A 746 19.86 23.71 19.59
N GLN A 747 19.71 25.01 19.84
CA GLN A 747 18.48 25.74 19.55
C GLN A 747 18.11 25.69 18.06
N ARG A 748 19.09 25.88 17.19
CA ARG A 748 18.91 25.76 15.75
C ARG A 748 18.47 24.34 15.35
N SER A 749 19.07 23.31 15.94
CA SER A 749 18.73 21.90 15.66
C SER A 749 17.30 21.56 16.12
N LYS A 750 16.90 22.02 17.31
CA LYS A 750 15.53 21.87 17.83
C LYS A 750 14.53 22.60 16.93
N ALA A 751 14.84 23.82 16.51
CA ALA A 751 14.01 24.59 15.58
C ALA A 751 13.91 23.92 14.20
N LYS A 752 14.99 23.34 13.69
CA LYS A 752 14.97 22.55 12.44
C LYS A 752 14.00 21.38 12.54
N THR A 753 14.06 20.63 13.62
CA THR A 753 13.16 19.49 13.84
C THR A 753 11.70 19.95 14.01
N ALA A 754 11.47 21.08 14.70
CA ALA A 754 10.15 21.68 14.84
C ALA A 754 9.61 22.18 13.49
N ASN A 755 10.40 22.91 12.70
CA ASN A 755 9.99 23.44 11.40
C ASN A 755 9.48 22.33 10.47
N PHE A 756 10.25 21.25 10.32
CA PHE A 756 9.82 20.12 9.50
C PHE A 756 8.67 19.33 10.15
N GLY A 757 8.76 19.11 11.47
CA GLY A 757 7.71 18.37 12.18
C GLY A 757 6.34 19.06 12.08
N ILE A 758 6.28 20.37 12.23
CA ILE A 758 5.03 21.14 12.19
C ILE A 758 4.40 21.09 10.79
N ILE A 759 5.20 21.24 9.72
CA ILE A 759 4.71 21.10 8.34
C ILE A 759 4.07 19.73 8.11
N TYR A 760 4.63 18.68 8.72
CA TYR A 760 4.07 17.32 8.66
C TYR A 760 2.97 17.04 9.70
N GLY A 761 2.50 18.08 10.43
CA GLY A 761 1.42 17.93 11.40
C GLY A 761 1.81 17.12 12.63
N ILE A 762 3.06 17.25 13.11
CA ILE A 762 3.54 16.54 14.30
C ILE A 762 2.75 16.95 15.53
N SER A 763 2.38 15.98 16.37
CA SER A 763 1.77 16.25 17.67
C SER A 763 2.82 16.65 18.71
N VAL A 764 2.37 17.29 19.81
CA VAL A 764 3.23 17.60 20.98
C VAL A 764 3.96 16.33 21.46
N PHE A 765 3.27 15.20 21.51
CA PHE A 765 3.84 13.91 21.89
C PHE A 765 4.96 13.48 20.93
N GLY A 766 4.68 13.48 19.61
CA GLY A 766 5.67 13.08 18.61
C GLY A 766 6.89 14.01 18.57
N LEU A 767 6.72 15.33 18.82
CA LEU A 767 7.85 16.26 18.88
C LEU A 767 8.68 16.03 20.14
N ALA A 768 8.03 15.77 21.28
CA ALA A 768 8.71 15.47 22.55
C ALA A 768 9.60 14.22 22.43
N GLU A 769 9.08 13.14 21.84
CA GLU A 769 9.87 11.93 21.56
C GLU A 769 11.04 12.19 20.62
N ARG A 770 10.78 12.92 19.52
CA ARG A 770 11.80 13.16 18.49
C ARG A 770 12.96 14.03 18.96
N LEU A 771 12.68 14.98 19.85
CA LEU A 771 13.68 15.87 20.45
C LEU A 771 14.26 15.33 21.76
N ASN A 772 13.70 14.25 22.31
CA ASN A 772 14.00 13.72 23.64
C ASN A 772 13.87 14.78 24.73
N VAL A 773 12.77 15.55 24.71
CA VAL A 773 12.42 16.60 25.67
C VAL A 773 11.08 16.28 26.31
N ASP A 774 10.74 16.99 27.39
CA ASP A 774 9.43 16.85 28.02
C ASP A 774 8.29 17.44 27.14
N ARG A 775 7.05 17.04 27.42
CA ARG A 775 5.88 17.50 26.66
C ARG A 775 5.63 19.01 26.82
N LYS A 776 6.04 19.60 27.90
CA LYS A 776 5.87 21.04 28.16
C LYS A 776 6.81 21.85 27.28
N GLU A 777 8.06 21.43 27.15
CA GLU A 777 9.04 22.04 26.24
C GLU A 777 8.59 21.87 24.78
N ALA A 778 8.18 20.67 24.38
CA ALA A 778 7.67 20.41 23.01
C ALA A 778 6.44 21.29 22.71
N LYS A 779 5.52 21.44 23.64
CA LYS A 779 4.36 22.32 23.48
C LYS A 779 4.78 23.79 23.36
N ALA A 780 5.72 24.26 24.19
CA ALA A 780 6.22 25.63 24.12
C ALA A 780 6.90 25.93 22.76
N LEU A 781 7.60 24.95 22.17
CA LEU A 781 8.17 25.07 20.82
C LEU A 781 7.10 25.21 19.74
N ILE A 782 6.04 24.42 19.80
CA ILE A 782 4.93 24.49 18.83
C ILE A 782 4.15 25.79 19.00
N ASP A 783 3.80 26.17 20.23
CA ASP A 783 3.06 27.40 20.52
C ASP A 783 3.89 28.62 20.07
N GLY A 784 5.17 28.68 20.43
CA GLY A 784 6.08 29.74 20.01
C GLY A 784 6.27 29.80 18.48
N TYR A 785 6.26 28.69 17.79
CA TYR A 785 6.28 28.66 16.34
C TYR A 785 5.05 29.35 15.74
N PHE A 786 3.85 28.99 16.19
CA PHE A 786 2.60 29.58 15.69
C PHE A 786 2.38 31.02 16.14
N GLU A 787 2.89 31.44 17.31
CA GLU A 787 2.91 32.84 17.70
C GLU A 787 3.75 33.69 16.73
N ASN A 788 4.85 33.14 16.24
CA ASN A 788 5.76 33.86 15.35
C ASN A 788 5.36 33.75 13.86
N TYR A 789 4.62 32.69 13.49
CA TYR A 789 4.12 32.44 12.15
C TYR A 789 2.59 32.19 12.16
N PRO A 790 1.78 33.19 12.53
CA PRO A 790 0.33 33.01 12.71
C PRO A 790 -0.39 32.62 11.40
N ASN A 791 0.12 33.09 10.25
CA ASN A 791 -0.48 32.76 8.95
C ASN A 791 -0.25 31.29 8.57
N VAL A 792 0.82 30.65 9.08
CA VAL A 792 1.04 29.22 8.89
C VAL A 792 -0.07 28.42 9.58
N LYS A 793 -0.41 28.79 10.83
CA LYS A 793 -1.52 28.14 11.55
C LYS A 793 -2.86 28.33 10.83
N ALA A 794 -3.14 29.57 10.40
CA ALA A 794 -4.37 29.89 9.65
C ALA A 794 -4.46 29.06 8.34
N TYR A 795 -3.37 28.94 7.60
CA TYR A 795 -3.31 28.12 6.39
C TYR A 795 -3.57 26.63 6.67
N MET A 796 -2.99 26.09 7.75
CA MET A 796 -3.20 24.67 8.11
C MET A 796 -4.66 24.41 8.45
N ASP A 797 -5.30 25.28 9.25
CA ASP A 797 -6.70 25.17 9.63
C ASP A 797 -7.62 25.31 8.40
N GLN A 798 -7.30 26.26 7.51
CA GLN A 798 -8.03 26.44 6.25
C GLN A 798 -7.90 25.22 5.31
N SER A 799 -6.72 24.63 5.20
CA SER A 799 -6.50 23.43 4.37
C SER A 799 -7.34 22.25 4.84
N ILE A 800 -7.45 22.05 6.15
CA ILE A 800 -8.31 21.01 6.73
C ILE A 800 -9.78 21.30 6.44
N GLN A 801 -10.21 22.56 6.61
CA GLN A 801 -11.59 22.96 6.35
C GLN A 801 -11.96 22.78 4.86
N GLU A 802 -11.08 23.21 3.96
CA GLU A 802 -11.27 23.05 2.52
C GLU A 802 -11.35 21.57 2.12
N ALA A 803 -10.49 20.72 2.70
CA ALA A 803 -10.54 19.29 2.49
C ALA A 803 -11.84 18.65 2.98
N ARG A 804 -12.38 19.11 4.12
CA ARG A 804 -13.68 18.65 4.64
C ARG A 804 -14.86 19.00 3.74
N GLU A 805 -14.80 20.16 3.12
CA GLU A 805 -15.86 20.65 2.22
C GLU A 805 -15.82 19.99 0.84
N LYS A 806 -14.61 19.83 0.27
CA LYS A 806 -14.42 19.35 -1.09
C LYS A 806 -14.16 17.84 -1.19
N GLY A 807 -13.71 17.19 -0.10
CA GLY A 807 -13.23 15.80 -0.11
C GLY A 807 -11.84 15.63 -0.70
N TYR A 808 -11.19 16.70 -1.11
CA TYR A 808 -9.82 16.71 -1.64
C TYR A 808 -9.11 18.03 -1.35
N ILE A 809 -7.80 18.04 -1.53
CA ILE A 809 -6.94 19.23 -1.49
C ILE A 809 -6.13 19.33 -2.79
N GLU A 810 -5.69 20.53 -3.15
CA GLU A 810 -4.97 20.80 -4.41
C GLU A 810 -3.55 21.34 -4.17
N THR A 811 -2.63 21.00 -5.08
CA THR A 811 -1.34 21.68 -5.20
C THR A 811 -1.45 23.02 -5.91
N ILE A 812 -0.37 23.81 -5.97
CA ILE A 812 -0.30 25.06 -6.74
C ILE A 812 -0.55 24.83 -8.25
N PHE A 813 -0.32 23.62 -8.77
CA PHE A 813 -0.57 23.23 -10.16
C PHE A 813 -1.90 22.48 -10.34
N LYS A 814 -2.78 22.53 -9.32
CA LYS A 814 -4.12 21.91 -9.35
C LYS A 814 -4.12 20.38 -9.34
N ARG A 815 -3.01 19.74 -8.95
CA ARG A 815 -3.01 18.30 -8.68
C ARG A 815 -3.89 18.01 -7.48
N LYS A 816 -4.83 17.08 -7.62
CA LYS A 816 -5.78 16.71 -6.57
C LYS A 816 -5.24 15.57 -5.71
N ARG A 817 -5.44 15.68 -4.42
CA ARG A 817 -5.26 14.60 -3.45
C ARG A 817 -6.61 14.38 -2.76
N TYR A 818 -7.23 13.23 -3.01
CA TYR A 818 -8.50 12.86 -2.39
C TYR A 818 -8.29 12.40 -0.95
N LEU A 819 -9.19 12.78 -0.05
CA LEU A 819 -9.13 12.53 1.39
C LEU A 819 -10.47 11.99 1.89
N PRO A 820 -10.85 10.76 1.53
CA PRO A 820 -12.16 10.20 1.88
C PRO A 820 -12.38 10.13 3.40
N ASP A 821 -11.31 9.98 4.17
CA ASP A 821 -11.33 9.85 5.62
C ASP A 821 -11.32 11.18 6.39
N ILE A 822 -11.37 12.33 5.72
CA ILE A 822 -11.21 13.67 6.36
C ILE A 822 -12.32 13.99 7.37
N ASN A 823 -13.51 13.43 7.17
CA ASN A 823 -14.67 13.58 8.05
C ASN A 823 -14.93 12.33 8.91
N SER A 824 -13.96 11.40 8.98
CA SER A 824 -14.08 10.17 9.77
C SER A 824 -14.35 10.48 11.26
N LYS A 825 -15.26 9.74 11.89
CA LYS A 825 -15.51 9.84 13.32
C LYS A 825 -14.34 9.31 14.15
N ASN A 826 -13.55 8.37 13.61
CA ASN A 826 -12.35 7.86 14.27
C ASN A 826 -11.26 8.94 14.26
N ALA A 827 -10.88 9.42 15.44
CA ALA A 827 -9.91 10.49 15.62
C ALA A 827 -8.50 10.15 15.06
N VAL A 828 -8.09 8.88 15.07
CA VAL A 828 -6.79 8.44 14.53
C VAL A 828 -6.80 8.51 13.01
N VAL A 829 -7.83 7.97 12.38
CA VAL A 829 -8.03 7.96 10.92
C VAL A 829 -8.21 9.39 10.41
N ARG A 830 -9.09 10.16 11.06
CA ARG A 830 -9.28 11.59 10.74
C ARG A 830 -7.99 12.39 10.89
N GLY A 831 -7.24 12.19 11.98
CA GLY A 831 -5.97 12.88 12.20
C GLY A 831 -4.91 12.56 11.14
N TYR A 832 -4.93 11.35 10.58
CA TYR A 832 -4.07 11.00 9.45
C TYR A 832 -4.49 11.76 8.17
N ALA A 833 -5.79 11.83 7.88
CA ALA A 833 -6.33 12.59 6.76
C ALA A 833 -6.09 14.10 6.90
N GLU A 834 -6.23 14.66 8.11
CA GLU A 834 -5.93 16.06 8.42
C GLU A 834 -4.44 16.40 8.17
N ARG A 835 -3.52 15.51 8.59
CA ARG A 835 -2.09 15.69 8.27
C ARG A 835 -1.81 15.65 6.77
N ASN A 836 -2.48 14.77 6.03
CA ASN A 836 -2.37 14.73 4.58
C ASN A 836 -2.97 15.99 3.93
N ALA A 837 -4.05 16.57 4.46
CA ALA A 837 -4.62 17.83 3.97
C ALA A 837 -3.62 19.00 4.06
N ILE A 838 -2.77 19.02 5.09
CA ILE A 838 -1.73 20.04 5.26
C ILE A 838 -0.53 19.75 4.35
N ASN A 839 -0.09 18.50 4.31
CA ASN A 839 1.18 18.10 3.73
C ASN A 839 1.12 17.88 2.21
N ALA A 840 0.00 17.35 1.69
CA ALA A 840 -0.12 17.02 0.27
C ALA A 840 0.03 18.23 -0.67
N PRO A 841 -0.51 19.43 -0.38
CA PRO A 841 -0.25 20.61 -1.21
C PRO A 841 1.23 20.99 -1.28
N ILE A 842 1.96 20.80 -0.20
CA ILE A 842 3.38 21.16 -0.09
C ILE A 842 4.24 20.16 -0.86
N GLN A 843 4.13 18.89 -0.53
CA GLN A 843 4.91 17.83 -1.19
C GLN A 843 4.57 17.69 -2.67
N GLY A 844 3.29 17.77 -3.01
CA GLY A 844 2.87 17.69 -4.41
C GLY A 844 3.32 18.91 -5.22
N SER A 845 3.29 20.11 -4.65
CA SER A 845 3.83 21.30 -5.33
C SER A 845 5.33 21.23 -5.53
N ALA A 846 6.09 20.71 -4.54
CA ALA A 846 7.51 20.46 -4.69
C ALA A 846 7.81 19.46 -5.82
N ALA A 847 7.04 18.37 -5.89
CA ALA A 847 7.15 17.38 -6.95
C ALA A 847 6.86 17.96 -8.33
N ASP A 848 5.85 18.82 -8.45
CA ASP A 848 5.52 19.47 -9.71
C ASP A 848 6.58 20.51 -10.13
N ILE A 849 7.12 21.25 -9.17
CA ILE A 849 8.20 22.23 -9.44
C ILE A 849 9.44 21.55 -10.01
N ILE A 850 9.90 20.44 -9.42
CA ILE A 850 11.09 19.75 -9.94
C ILE A 850 10.83 19.13 -11.32
N LYS A 851 9.60 18.65 -11.58
CA LYS A 851 9.21 18.18 -12.93
C LYS A 851 9.28 19.29 -13.96
N VAL A 852 8.81 20.49 -13.63
CA VAL A 852 8.92 21.67 -14.51
C VAL A 852 10.39 22.02 -14.78
N ALA A 853 11.23 21.99 -13.74
CA ALA A 853 12.66 22.22 -13.90
C ALA A 853 13.31 21.18 -14.84
N MET A 854 13.01 19.89 -14.63
CA MET A 854 13.52 18.80 -15.48
C MET A 854 13.12 18.98 -16.95
N ILE A 855 11.87 19.34 -17.22
CA ILE A 855 11.37 19.58 -18.58
C ILE A 855 12.13 20.74 -19.23
N ARG A 856 12.29 21.87 -18.55
CA ARG A 856 12.95 23.06 -19.08
C ARG A 856 14.45 22.84 -19.28
N ILE A 857 15.12 22.16 -18.34
CA ILE A 857 16.54 21.82 -18.48
C ILE A 857 16.74 20.92 -19.70
N TYR A 858 15.90 19.88 -19.85
CA TYR A 858 15.98 18.99 -21.00
C TYR A 858 15.76 19.74 -22.32
N GLN A 859 14.75 20.61 -22.41
CA GLN A 859 14.48 21.42 -23.60
C GLN A 859 15.67 22.30 -23.94
N ARG A 860 16.22 23.00 -22.94
CA ARG A 860 17.40 23.84 -23.17
C ARG A 860 18.65 23.06 -23.59
N PHE A 861 18.85 21.86 -23.04
CA PHE A 861 19.93 20.99 -23.46
C PHE A 861 19.80 20.62 -24.94
N GLN A 862 18.57 20.34 -25.41
CA GLN A 862 18.32 20.05 -26.82
C GLN A 862 18.51 21.30 -27.71
N GLU A 863 17.97 22.45 -27.32
CA GLU A 863 18.06 23.71 -28.10
C GLU A 863 19.47 24.26 -28.20
N GLU A 864 20.25 24.12 -27.12
CA GLU A 864 21.62 24.67 -27.06
C GLU A 864 22.69 23.63 -27.40
N GLY A 865 22.30 22.44 -27.85
CA GLY A 865 23.21 21.37 -28.27
C GLY A 865 24.15 20.87 -27.17
N ILE A 866 23.67 20.80 -25.94
CA ILE A 866 24.38 20.25 -24.76
C ILE A 866 24.44 18.72 -24.85
N HIS A 867 25.65 18.17 -24.77
CA HIS A 867 25.88 16.72 -24.80
C HIS A 867 25.97 16.09 -23.40
N SER A 868 26.15 16.89 -22.35
CA SER A 868 26.08 16.48 -20.98
C SER A 868 24.69 15.89 -20.64
N LYS A 869 24.61 14.95 -19.69
CA LYS A 869 23.43 14.14 -19.47
C LYS A 869 22.84 14.34 -18.09
N MET A 870 21.52 14.50 -18.01
CA MET A 870 20.76 14.29 -16.79
C MET A 870 20.64 12.78 -16.57
N ILE A 871 21.04 12.26 -15.40
CA ILE A 871 21.14 10.82 -15.15
C ILE A 871 20.28 10.31 -14.00
N LEU A 872 20.06 11.12 -12.95
CA LEU A 872 19.26 10.72 -11.80
C LEU A 872 18.40 11.89 -11.29
N GLN A 873 17.25 11.52 -10.71
CA GLN A 873 16.42 12.39 -9.90
C GLN A 873 16.14 11.68 -8.57
N VAL A 874 16.46 12.33 -7.44
CA VAL A 874 16.31 11.78 -6.10
C VAL A 874 15.70 12.84 -5.20
N HIS A 875 14.42 12.69 -4.85
CA HIS A 875 13.64 13.65 -4.06
C HIS A 875 13.57 15.04 -4.70
N ASP A 876 14.35 15.99 -4.22
CA ASP A 876 14.49 17.38 -4.69
C ASP A 876 15.82 17.66 -5.39
N GLU A 877 16.60 16.62 -5.67
CA GLU A 877 17.93 16.62 -6.25
C GLU A 877 17.92 16.13 -7.70
N LEU A 878 18.67 16.79 -8.57
CA LEU A 878 18.97 16.40 -9.95
C LEU A 878 20.47 16.15 -10.12
N ASN A 879 20.83 15.05 -10.76
CA ASN A 879 22.21 14.63 -10.96
C ASN A 879 22.56 14.52 -12.45
N PHE A 880 23.76 14.94 -12.78
CA PHE A 880 24.24 15.05 -14.15
C PHE A 880 25.64 14.46 -14.32
N SER A 881 25.90 13.93 -15.51
CA SER A 881 27.24 13.61 -16.01
C SER A 881 27.64 14.70 -17.02
N VAL A 882 28.63 15.52 -16.68
CA VAL A 882 28.91 16.77 -17.39
C VAL A 882 30.28 16.76 -18.03
N LEU A 883 30.30 17.09 -19.32
CA LEU A 883 31.54 17.30 -20.06
C LEU A 883 32.29 18.54 -19.57
N PRO A 884 33.62 18.50 -19.41
CA PRO A 884 34.39 19.61 -18.85
C PRO A 884 34.18 20.93 -19.61
N GLU A 885 34.05 20.88 -20.94
CA GLU A 885 33.83 22.05 -21.80
C GLU A 885 32.43 22.66 -21.66
N GLU A 886 31.47 21.91 -21.13
CA GLU A 886 30.08 22.37 -20.92
C GLU A 886 29.80 22.78 -19.47
N LYS A 887 30.76 22.65 -18.57
CA LYS A 887 30.62 22.78 -17.10
C LYS A 887 29.91 24.07 -16.69
N GLU A 888 30.42 25.23 -17.11
CA GLU A 888 29.85 26.53 -16.73
C GLU A 888 28.44 26.70 -17.30
N LYS A 889 28.25 26.29 -18.54
CA LYS A 889 26.98 26.41 -19.24
C LYS A 889 25.89 25.52 -18.64
N VAL A 890 26.23 24.27 -18.34
CA VAL A 890 25.32 23.34 -17.68
C VAL A 890 24.91 23.85 -16.29
N GLN A 891 25.87 24.29 -15.47
CA GLN A 891 25.58 24.88 -14.17
C GLN A 891 24.61 26.06 -14.30
N GLN A 892 24.89 26.99 -15.24
CA GLN A 892 24.02 28.15 -15.44
C GLN A 892 22.60 27.73 -15.87
N ILE A 893 22.46 26.80 -16.81
CA ILE A 893 21.15 26.32 -17.26
C ILE A 893 20.42 25.67 -16.12
N VAL A 894 21.03 24.70 -15.43
CA VAL A 894 20.38 23.92 -14.38
C VAL A 894 19.90 24.81 -13.24
N ILE A 895 20.78 25.66 -12.70
CA ILE A 895 20.42 26.53 -11.58
C ILE A 895 19.36 27.54 -11.99
N SER A 896 19.50 28.19 -13.15
CA SER A 896 18.50 29.17 -13.60
C SER A 896 17.13 28.56 -13.82
N GLU A 897 17.02 27.34 -14.40
CA GLU A 897 15.75 26.70 -14.65
C GLU A 897 15.12 26.12 -13.37
N MET A 898 15.94 25.63 -12.42
CA MET A 898 15.44 25.21 -11.11
C MET A 898 14.88 26.41 -10.34
N GLU A 899 15.60 27.51 -10.25
CA GLU A 899 15.15 28.72 -9.52
C GLU A 899 13.96 29.43 -10.21
N ALA A 900 13.85 29.34 -11.53
CA ALA A 900 12.76 29.93 -12.32
C ALA A 900 11.58 28.99 -12.56
N ALA A 901 11.61 27.73 -12.08
CA ALA A 901 10.57 26.73 -12.34
C ALA A 901 9.16 27.21 -11.95
N TYR A 902 9.06 27.95 -10.86
CA TYR A 902 7.81 28.59 -10.43
C TYR A 902 8.09 29.91 -9.68
N LYS A 903 7.33 30.95 -9.99
CA LYS A 903 7.47 32.24 -9.31
C LYS A 903 6.75 32.25 -7.98
N MET A 904 7.51 32.17 -6.89
CA MET A 904 7.00 32.21 -5.52
C MET A 904 7.31 33.53 -4.81
N LYS A 905 6.56 33.82 -3.72
CA LYS A 905 6.82 34.95 -2.81
C LYS A 905 8.14 34.73 -2.04
N ALA A 906 8.40 33.50 -1.60
CA ALA A 906 9.68 33.03 -1.12
C ALA A 906 10.47 32.45 -2.32
N PRO A 907 11.51 33.09 -2.84
CA PRO A 907 12.17 32.68 -4.09
C PRO A 907 12.79 31.29 -3.95
N LEU A 908 12.67 30.47 -5.01
CA LEU A 908 13.39 29.20 -5.09
C LEU A 908 14.89 29.42 -5.09
N ARG A 909 15.63 28.52 -4.46
CA ARG A 909 17.09 28.46 -4.47
C ARG A 909 17.54 27.03 -4.71
N ALA A 910 18.59 26.86 -5.49
CA ALA A 910 19.20 25.57 -5.75
C ALA A 910 20.67 25.62 -5.32
N ASP A 911 21.03 24.77 -4.37
CA ASP A 911 22.40 24.50 -3.98
C ASP A 911 23.00 23.51 -4.98
N HIS A 912 24.30 23.52 -5.18
CA HIS A 912 24.96 22.64 -6.12
C HIS A 912 26.38 22.30 -5.73
N GLY A 913 26.89 21.20 -6.26
CA GLY A 913 28.25 20.75 -6.06
C GLY A 913 28.79 19.95 -7.24
N TRP A 914 30.12 19.81 -7.27
CA TRP A 914 30.90 19.09 -8.26
C TRP A 914 31.78 18.05 -7.60
N GLY A 915 32.00 16.92 -8.28
CA GLY A 915 32.86 15.87 -7.78
C GLY A 915 33.15 14.79 -8.80
N HIS A 916 33.93 13.80 -8.38
CA HIS A 916 34.21 12.60 -9.18
C HIS A 916 33.17 11.50 -8.99
N ASN A 917 32.29 11.68 -8.01
CA ASN A 917 31.20 10.76 -7.70
C ASN A 917 30.06 11.53 -7.03
N TRP A 918 28.95 10.85 -6.84
CA TRP A 918 27.74 11.43 -6.25
C TRP A 918 27.95 11.98 -4.83
N LEU A 919 28.76 11.30 -3.99
CA LEU A 919 28.98 11.78 -2.62
C LEU A 919 29.78 13.08 -2.59
N GLU A 920 30.79 13.22 -3.45
CA GLU A 920 31.60 14.44 -3.50
C GLU A 920 30.83 15.64 -4.05
N ALA A 921 29.87 15.38 -4.93
CA ALA A 921 29.05 16.41 -5.55
C ALA A 921 27.85 16.88 -4.73
N HIS A 922 27.50 16.16 -3.61
CA HIS A 922 26.30 16.43 -2.81
C HIS A 922 26.56 17.26 -1.56
#